data_0b71658cdfd419f71d79d6cc0b461b70
#
_entry.id   0b71658cdfd419f71d79d6cc0b461b70
#
_cell.length_a   1.000
_cell.length_b   1.000
_cell.length_c   1.000
_cell.angle_alpha   90.00
_cell.angle_beta   90.00
_cell.angle_gamma   90.00
#
_symmetry.space_group_name_H-M   'P 1'
#
loop_
_entity.id
_entity.type
_entity.pdbx_description
1 polymer ?
#
loop_
_entity_poly.entity_id
_entity_poly.type
_entity_poly.pdbx_seq_one_letter_code
_entity_poly.pdbx_strand_id
1 'polypeptide(L)'
;DARKVFDEIRVRDLVSWSSVVACYVENGRPREGLEMLRWMVSEGVGPDSVTMLGVAEACGKVGCLRLAKSVHGYVIRKEMAGDASLRNSLIVMYGQCSDLRGAKGMFESVSDRNTACWTSMISSCNQNGCFEEAIDSFKKMQESEVEVNAVTMISVLCCCARLGWLKEGKSVHCFILRREIDGADLDLGPALMDFYAACWKISSCEKLLCLIGNSSVVSWNTLISIYAWEGLNEEATVLFARMLEKGLMPDSFSLASSISACARAGSVRFGQQIHGHVTKRGFADEFVQNSLMDMYSKCGFVDLAYTIFDKIREKSIVTWNCMICGFSQNGISVEALKLFDEMCFNCMDINEVTFLSAIQACSNSGYLSKGKLIHHKLVVSGVQKDLYIDTALVDMYANCGDLKTAQGVFNSMPEKSVVSWSAMIAAYGIHGQITAATTLFTKMVESHIKPNKVTFMNILSACRHAGSVEEGKFYFNSMRDYGIVPIAEHFASIIDLLSRAGDIDGAYEIIKSTCQPIDASIWGALLNGCRIHGRMDLIQNIHKEIREIRTNDTGYYTLLSNIYAEGGNWYESRKVRSKMEGMGLKKVPGYSSIEIDNKIYRFGAGDTSSEWQMDEIYRFLDNFQSLAQEQGCDVQCYGTMHSSYMFSEDFSVYNLQRETSNCILN
;
A
#
# COMPACT_ATOMS: atom_id res chain seq x y z
N ASP A 1 -2.90 41.85 5.79
CA ASP A 1 -3.05 43.10 6.59
C ASP A 1 -1.70 43.81 6.76
N ALA A 2 -0.61 43.12 7.13
CA ALA A 2 0.73 43.76 7.29
C ALA A 2 1.19 44.54 6.03
N ARG A 3 0.90 44.03 4.84
CA ARG A 3 1.22 44.69 3.57
C ARG A 3 0.48 45.99 3.41
N LYS A 4 -0.81 46.07 3.76
CA LYS A 4 -1.60 47.30 3.67
C LYS A 4 -1.05 48.41 4.59
N VAL A 5 -0.70 48.02 5.83
CA VAL A 5 -0.08 48.93 6.78
C VAL A 5 1.26 49.44 6.27
N PHE A 6 2.08 48.56 5.70
CA PHE A 6 3.37 48.91 5.11
C PHE A 6 3.22 49.88 3.90
N ASP A 7 2.21 49.71 3.07
CA ASP A 7 1.94 50.53 1.90
C ASP A 7 1.44 51.95 2.30
N GLU A 8 0.84 52.12 3.48
CA GLU A 8 0.37 53.39 4.04
C GLU A 8 1.51 54.23 4.69
N ILE A 9 2.66 53.60 4.99
CA ILE A 9 3.80 54.27 5.59
C ILE A 9 4.43 55.23 4.56
N ARG A 10 4.40 56.55 4.85
CA ARG A 10 4.94 57.57 3.96
C ARG A 10 6.47 57.57 3.86
N VAL A 11 7.17 57.31 4.97
CA VAL A 11 8.61 57.22 5.03
C VAL A 11 8.97 55.84 5.58
N ARG A 12 9.47 54.99 4.70
CA ARG A 12 9.79 53.61 5.07
C ARG A 12 11.25 53.55 5.54
N ASP A 13 11.42 53.33 6.82
CA ASP A 13 12.73 53.14 7.43
C ASP A 13 13.18 51.65 7.34
N LEU A 14 14.39 51.37 7.74
CA LEU A 14 15.01 50.08 7.71
C LEU A 14 14.20 49.03 8.51
N VAL A 15 13.63 49.47 9.66
CA VAL A 15 12.85 48.59 10.55
C VAL A 15 11.53 48.18 9.87
N SER A 16 10.88 49.10 9.17
CA SER A 16 9.66 48.80 8.42
C SER A 16 9.89 47.77 7.33
N TRP A 17 11.02 47.87 6.61
CA TRP A 17 11.41 46.92 5.59
C TRP A 17 11.75 45.55 6.16
N SER A 18 12.60 45.48 7.21
CA SER A 18 12.97 44.21 7.85
C SER A 18 11.74 43.48 8.44
N SER A 19 10.83 44.24 9.07
CA SER A 19 9.61 43.70 9.65
C SER A 19 8.66 43.07 8.59
N VAL A 20 8.52 43.74 7.44
CA VAL A 20 7.67 43.20 6.36
C VAL A 20 8.29 41.96 5.71
N VAL A 21 9.61 41.91 5.52
CA VAL A 21 10.30 40.72 5.02
C VAL A 21 10.12 39.56 6.00
N ALA A 22 10.36 39.77 7.30
CA ALA A 22 10.18 38.77 8.34
C ALA A 22 8.72 38.24 8.38
N CYS A 23 7.75 39.15 8.34
CA CYS A 23 6.33 38.82 8.33
C CYS A 23 5.95 37.90 7.16
N TYR A 24 6.45 38.15 5.95
CA TYR A 24 6.19 37.25 4.81
C TYR A 24 6.82 35.86 5.00
N VAL A 25 8.04 35.83 5.53
CA VAL A 25 8.78 34.56 5.73
C VAL A 25 8.13 33.71 6.82
N GLU A 26 7.72 34.32 7.93
CA GLU A 26 7.03 33.65 9.04
C GLU A 26 5.65 33.11 8.62
N ASN A 27 4.94 33.84 7.74
CA ASN A 27 3.65 33.39 7.21
C ASN A 27 3.76 32.44 6.00
N GLY A 28 4.91 31.82 5.76
CA GLY A 28 5.09 30.81 4.71
C GLY A 28 5.08 31.34 3.28
N ARG A 29 5.35 32.64 3.08
CA ARG A 29 5.39 33.32 1.78
C ARG A 29 6.79 33.86 1.45
N PRO A 30 7.83 33.00 1.40
CA PRO A 30 9.21 33.44 1.28
C PRO A 30 9.53 34.13 -0.06
N ARG A 31 8.82 33.79 -1.14
CA ARG A 31 9.02 34.45 -2.45
C ARG A 31 8.65 35.91 -2.41
N GLU A 32 7.53 36.24 -1.79
CA GLU A 32 7.08 37.62 -1.60
C GLU A 32 8.04 38.38 -0.67
N GLY A 33 8.58 37.72 0.36
CA GLY A 33 9.65 38.31 1.18
C GLY A 33 10.88 38.72 0.38
N LEU A 34 11.31 37.90 -0.59
CA LEU A 34 12.41 38.19 -1.49
C LEU A 34 12.08 39.31 -2.51
N GLU A 35 10.83 39.45 -2.92
CA GLU A 35 10.37 40.57 -3.73
C GLU A 35 10.45 41.90 -2.96
N MET A 36 10.08 41.85 -1.66
CA MET A 36 10.22 43.02 -0.78
C MET A 36 11.67 43.46 -0.64
N LEU A 37 12.64 42.54 -0.54
CA LEU A 37 14.06 42.87 -0.55
C LEU A 37 14.46 43.58 -1.86
N ARG A 38 14.01 43.05 -3.02
CA ARG A 38 14.29 43.69 -4.32
C ARG A 38 13.76 45.10 -4.37
N TRP A 39 12.54 45.30 -3.88
CA TRP A 39 11.94 46.62 -3.82
C TRP A 39 12.70 47.54 -2.86
N MET A 40 13.06 47.10 -1.66
CA MET A 40 13.91 47.86 -0.71
C MET A 40 15.20 48.36 -1.35
N VAL A 41 15.90 47.46 -2.07
CA VAL A 41 17.16 47.82 -2.76
C VAL A 41 16.90 48.80 -3.91
N SER A 42 15.78 48.70 -4.63
CA SER A 42 15.43 49.64 -5.71
C SER A 42 15.09 51.06 -5.20
N GLU A 43 14.60 51.16 -3.96
CA GLU A 43 14.38 52.45 -3.26
C GLU A 43 15.68 53.05 -2.67
N GLY A 44 16.83 52.36 -2.90
CA GLY A 44 18.12 52.80 -2.42
C GLY A 44 18.41 52.48 -0.95
N VAL A 45 17.56 51.74 -0.29
CA VAL A 45 17.74 51.33 1.11
C VAL A 45 18.57 50.06 1.16
N GLY A 46 19.75 50.10 1.76
CA GLY A 46 20.62 48.93 1.91
C GLY A 46 20.16 48.06 3.06
N PRO A 47 19.98 46.71 2.85
CA PRO A 47 19.63 45.79 3.91
C PRO A 47 20.73 45.67 4.96
N ASP A 48 20.34 45.59 6.22
CA ASP A 48 21.21 45.34 7.39
C ASP A 48 21.28 43.86 7.75
N SER A 49 21.99 43.52 8.83
CA SER A 49 22.10 42.14 9.33
C SER A 49 20.76 41.53 9.66
N VAL A 50 19.82 42.29 10.23
CA VAL A 50 18.50 41.84 10.62
C VAL A 50 17.65 41.49 9.38
N THR A 51 17.63 42.36 8.38
CA THR A 51 17.00 42.12 7.10
C THR A 51 17.58 40.85 6.43
N MET A 52 18.95 40.74 6.47
CA MET A 52 19.63 39.60 5.84
C MET A 52 19.39 38.27 6.57
N LEU A 53 19.05 38.26 7.87
CA LEU A 53 18.58 37.08 8.56
C LEU A 53 17.29 36.55 7.92
N GLY A 54 16.27 37.39 7.79
CA GLY A 54 15.01 37.04 7.16
C GLY A 54 15.17 36.60 5.68
N VAL A 55 16.07 37.27 4.96
CA VAL A 55 16.42 36.94 3.56
C VAL A 55 17.10 35.57 3.45
N ALA A 56 18.03 35.24 4.36
CA ALA A 56 18.68 33.94 4.39
C ALA A 56 17.64 32.81 4.66
N GLU A 57 16.75 33.04 5.61
CA GLU A 57 15.66 32.13 5.90
C GLU A 57 14.73 31.97 4.68
N ALA A 58 14.35 33.05 4.02
CA ALA A 58 13.55 33.03 2.79
C ALA A 58 14.22 32.22 1.68
N CYS A 59 15.52 32.42 1.46
CA CYS A 59 16.28 31.68 0.46
C CYS A 59 16.33 30.17 0.76
N GLY A 60 16.52 29.81 2.01
CA GLY A 60 16.48 28.42 2.48
C GLY A 60 15.15 27.77 2.21
N LYS A 61 14.04 28.41 2.62
CA LYS A 61 12.67 27.92 2.38
C LYS A 61 12.30 27.77 0.89
N VAL A 62 12.87 28.63 0.02
CA VAL A 62 12.71 28.55 -1.45
C VAL A 62 13.59 27.44 -2.05
N GLY A 63 14.66 27.02 -1.38
CA GLY A 63 15.59 25.99 -1.84
C GLY A 63 16.45 26.39 -3.05
N CYS A 64 16.64 27.70 -3.32
CA CYS A 64 17.34 28.15 -4.50
C CYS A 64 18.83 28.47 -4.21
N LEU A 65 19.71 27.54 -4.54
CA LEU A 65 21.15 27.67 -4.31
C LEU A 65 21.78 28.90 -4.98
N ARG A 66 21.31 29.34 -6.15
CA ARG A 66 21.80 30.56 -6.81
C ARG A 66 21.52 31.80 -5.97
N LEU A 67 20.32 31.90 -5.42
CA LEU A 67 19.95 33.01 -4.53
C LEU A 67 20.76 32.97 -3.24
N ALA A 68 20.92 31.79 -2.64
CA ALA A 68 21.72 31.59 -1.44
C ALA A 68 23.18 32.07 -1.63
N LYS A 69 23.81 31.70 -2.74
CA LYS A 69 25.16 32.19 -3.09
C LYS A 69 25.22 33.71 -3.31
N SER A 70 24.18 34.30 -3.89
CA SER A 70 24.09 35.74 -4.09
C SER A 70 23.97 36.51 -2.76
N VAL A 71 23.12 35.98 -1.85
CA VAL A 71 22.94 36.51 -0.49
C VAL A 71 24.25 36.42 0.30
N HIS A 72 24.88 35.24 0.31
CA HIS A 72 26.19 35.08 0.96
C HIS A 72 27.26 36.04 0.39
N GLY A 73 27.34 36.17 -0.93
CA GLY A 73 28.26 37.15 -1.57
C GLY A 73 27.95 38.60 -1.20
N TYR A 74 26.69 38.94 -0.94
CA TYR A 74 26.32 40.27 -0.43
C TYR A 74 26.80 40.46 1.02
N VAL A 75 26.57 39.47 1.90
CA VAL A 75 27.03 39.49 3.30
C VAL A 75 28.53 39.67 3.40
N ILE A 76 29.32 38.96 2.57
CA ILE A 76 30.78 39.12 2.53
C ILE A 76 31.17 40.54 2.09
N ARG A 77 30.61 41.05 0.98
CA ARG A 77 30.95 42.38 0.45
C ARG A 77 30.63 43.54 1.39
N LYS A 78 29.62 43.34 2.26
CA LYS A 78 29.20 44.35 3.25
C LYS A 78 29.82 44.13 4.62
N GLU A 79 30.79 43.23 4.74
CA GLU A 79 31.51 42.90 5.98
C GLU A 79 30.57 42.49 7.15
N MET A 80 29.36 41.98 6.85
CA MET A 80 28.36 41.56 7.84
C MET A 80 28.67 40.18 8.42
N ALA A 81 29.70 39.50 7.93
CA ALA A 81 30.07 38.13 8.35
C ALA A 81 30.54 38.06 9.83
N GLY A 82 30.70 39.21 10.51
CA GLY A 82 31.00 39.26 11.95
C GLY A 82 29.82 38.87 12.86
N ASP A 83 28.58 38.97 12.36
CA ASP A 83 27.38 38.62 13.13
C ASP A 83 27.21 37.11 13.26
N ALA A 84 27.25 36.59 14.49
CA ALA A 84 27.12 35.17 14.78
C ALA A 84 25.73 34.61 14.37
N SER A 85 24.66 35.38 14.54
CA SER A 85 23.30 35.00 14.18
C SER A 85 23.16 34.84 12.67
N LEU A 86 23.74 35.80 11.90
CA LEU A 86 23.72 35.75 10.44
C LEU A 86 24.52 34.55 9.91
N ARG A 87 25.70 34.25 10.50
CA ARG A 87 26.46 33.04 10.14
C ARG A 87 25.69 31.77 10.36
N ASN A 88 25.00 31.66 11.50
CA ASN A 88 24.15 30.48 11.78
C ASN A 88 23.02 30.37 10.75
N SER A 89 22.35 31.45 10.40
CA SER A 89 21.31 31.46 9.37
C SER A 89 21.86 31.08 7.99
N LEU A 90 23.08 31.43 7.65
CA LEU A 90 23.73 31.00 6.40
C LEU A 90 24.02 29.48 6.41
N ILE A 91 24.43 28.88 7.54
CA ILE A 91 24.61 27.43 7.67
C ILE A 91 23.28 26.73 7.39
N VAL A 92 22.20 27.19 8.03
CA VAL A 92 20.85 26.64 7.86
C VAL A 92 20.37 26.82 6.40
N MET A 93 20.55 27.99 5.84
CA MET A 93 20.20 28.32 4.44
C MET A 93 20.86 27.35 3.45
N TYR A 94 22.17 27.13 3.58
CA TYR A 94 22.88 26.18 2.72
C TYR A 94 22.40 24.74 2.93
N GLY A 95 22.12 24.32 4.19
CA GLY A 95 21.55 23.05 4.52
C GLY A 95 20.19 22.84 3.82
N GLN A 96 19.30 23.82 3.89
CA GLN A 96 17.98 23.79 3.23
C GLN A 96 18.06 23.81 1.70
N CYS A 97 19.12 24.44 1.14
CA CYS A 97 19.39 24.40 -0.30
C CYS A 97 20.12 23.12 -0.77
N SER A 98 20.28 22.13 0.08
CA SER A 98 20.98 20.85 -0.18
C SER A 98 22.47 21.03 -0.57
N ASP A 99 23.11 22.13 -0.16
CA ASP A 99 24.53 22.37 -0.33
C ASP A 99 25.30 22.20 0.99
N LEU A 100 25.50 20.94 1.38
CA LEU A 100 26.20 20.62 2.61
C LEU A 100 27.68 21.11 2.61
N ARG A 101 28.28 21.20 1.42
CA ARG A 101 29.66 21.74 1.30
C ARG A 101 29.71 23.22 1.67
N GLY A 102 28.72 23.98 1.21
CA GLY A 102 28.56 25.38 1.59
C GLY A 102 28.33 25.57 3.08
N ALA A 103 27.43 24.72 3.66
CA ALA A 103 27.16 24.72 5.09
C ALA A 103 28.42 24.40 5.93
N LYS A 104 29.19 23.35 5.57
CA LYS A 104 30.47 23.00 6.22
C LYS A 104 31.50 24.11 6.13
N GLY A 105 31.69 24.70 4.95
CA GLY A 105 32.63 25.83 4.76
C GLY A 105 32.27 27.00 5.65
N MET A 106 30.97 27.32 5.79
CA MET A 106 30.53 28.37 6.72
C MET A 106 30.80 27.99 8.17
N PHE A 107 30.47 26.74 8.56
CA PHE A 107 30.73 26.25 9.91
C PHE A 107 32.22 26.24 10.26
N GLU A 108 33.09 25.85 9.35
CA GLU A 108 34.56 25.84 9.55
C GLU A 108 35.15 27.23 9.67
N SER A 109 34.55 28.23 9.03
CA SER A 109 34.98 29.61 9.12
C SER A 109 34.75 30.28 10.50
N VAL A 110 33.95 29.63 11.36
CA VAL A 110 33.64 30.11 12.71
C VAL A 110 34.69 29.60 13.68
N SER A 111 35.47 30.50 14.28
CA SER A 111 36.53 30.18 15.27
C SER A 111 35.95 29.82 16.63
N ASP A 112 34.91 30.53 17.07
CA ASP A 112 34.23 30.27 18.36
C ASP A 112 32.83 29.74 18.11
N ARG A 113 32.70 28.40 18.14
CA ARG A 113 31.46 27.68 17.79
C ARG A 113 30.60 27.49 19.03
N ASN A 114 29.53 28.26 19.11
CA ASN A 114 28.54 28.14 20.17
C ASN A 114 27.53 27.00 19.89
N THR A 115 26.66 26.72 20.86
CA THR A 115 25.58 25.69 20.74
C THR A 115 24.75 25.86 19.47
N ALA A 116 24.41 27.11 19.09
CA ALA A 116 23.59 27.35 17.89
C ALA A 116 24.31 26.95 16.61
N CYS A 117 25.62 27.20 16.49
CA CYS A 117 26.42 26.79 15.33
C CYS A 117 26.42 25.26 15.16
N TRP A 118 26.72 24.54 16.24
CA TRP A 118 26.73 23.06 16.23
C TRP A 118 25.38 22.49 15.92
N THR A 119 24.30 22.99 16.57
CA THR A 119 22.93 22.56 16.33
C THR A 119 22.52 22.77 14.88
N SER A 120 22.85 23.96 14.30
CA SER A 120 22.57 24.28 12.89
C SER A 120 23.27 23.30 11.95
N MET A 121 24.52 22.94 12.23
CA MET A 121 25.27 21.99 11.40
C MET A 121 24.70 20.57 11.50
N ILE A 122 24.41 20.10 12.72
CA ILE A 122 23.80 18.77 12.96
C ILE A 122 22.43 18.69 12.28
N SER A 123 21.59 19.71 12.42
CA SER A 123 20.28 19.77 11.75
C SER A 123 20.40 19.80 10.23
N SER A 124 21.39 20.53 9.68
CA SER A 124 21.64 20.56 8.25
C SER A 124 22.09 19.19 7.71
N CYS A 125 22.95 18.46 8.43
CA CYS A 125 23.32 17.09 8.09
C CYS A 125 22.12 16.15 8.12
N ASN A 126 21.28 16.27 9.15
CA ASN A 126 20.05 15.46 9.29
C ASN A 126 19.08 15.69 8.11
N GLN A 127 18.81 16.95 7.75
CA GLN A 127 17.92 17.30 6.65
C GLN A 127 18.41 16.79 5.28
N ASN A 128 19.74 16.68 5.12
CA ASN A 128 20.35 16.19 3.89
C ASN A 128 20.63 14.67 3.88
N GLY A 129 20.14 13.93 4.88
CA GLY A 129 20.32 12.48 4.96
C GLY A 129 21.72 12.00 5.33
N CYS A 130 22.62 12.91 5.73
CA CYS A 130 23.98 12.60 6.16
C CYS A 130 24.03 12.33 7.66
N PHE A 131 23.30 11.30 8.10
CA PHE A 131 23.06 11.00 9.52
C PHE A 131 24.33 10.64 10.29
N GLU A 132 25.26 9.91 9.68
CA GLU A 132 26.55 9.55 10.29
C GLU A 132 27.40 10.80 10.59
N GLU A 133 27.44 11.74 9.63
CA GLU A 133 28.17 13.01 9.81
C GLU A 133 27.54 13.91 10.88
N ALA A 134 26.21 13.86 11.03
CA ALA A 134 25.50 14.54 12.10
C ALA A 134 25.93 14.01 13.47
N ILE A 135 26.03 12.68 13.63
CA ILE A 135 26.47 12.04 14.88
C ILE A 135 27.95 12.33 15.16
N ASP A 136 28.81 12.33 14.14
CA ASP A 136 30.22 12.72 14.30
C ASP A 136 30.38 14.20 14.69
N SER A 137 29.56 15.09 14.15
CA SER A 137 29.50 16.49 14.54
C SER A 137 29.07 16.64 16.00
N PHE A 138 28.12 15.83 16.46
CA PHE A 138 27.70 15.80 17.85
C PHE A 138 28.82 15.32 18.79
N LYS A 139 29.59 14.29 18.44
CA LYS A 139 30.76 13.85 19.21
C LYS A 139 31.78 14.97 19.36
N LYS A 140 32.11 15.66 18.26
CA LYS A 140 33.02 16.82 18.28
C LYS A 140 32.49 17.98 19.12
N MET A 141 31.18 18.22 19.11
CA MET A 141 30.54 19.19 20.01
C MET A 141 30.77 18.83 21.47
N GLN A 142 30.63 17.55 21.84
CA GLN A 142 30.88 17.07 23.21
C GLN A 142 32.36 17.23 23.62
N GLU A 143 33.32 16.95 22.69
CA GLU A 143 34.74 17.14 22.91
C GLU A 143 35.11 18.62 23.10
N SER A 144 34.35 19.54 22.50
CA SER A 144 34.55 20.98 22.62
C SER A 144 33.93 21.58 23.92
N GLU A 145 33.37 20.74 24.81
CA GLU A 145 32.73 21.13 26.06
C GLU A 145 31.60 22.17 25.93
N VAL A 146 31.05 22.31 24.71
CA VAL A 146 29.94 23.22 24.43
C VAL A 146 28.64 22.64 25.00
N GLU A 147 27.84 23.48 25.64
CA GLU A 147 26.56 23.08 26.25
C GLU A 147 25.58 22.56 25.19
N VAL A 148 24.97 21.41 25.46
CA VAL A 148 24.04 20.73 24.57
C VAL A 148 22.61 21.06 24.97
N ASN A 149 21.77 21.47 24.02
CA ASN A 149 20.37 21.80 24.25
C ASN A 149 19.41 20.69 23.73
N ALA A 150 18.12 20.83 24.04
CA ALA A 150 17.08 19.89 23.65
C ALA A 150 16.96 19.76 22.10
N VAL A 151 17.12 20.84 21.34
CA VAL A 151 17.06 20.81 19.86
C VAL A 151 18.16 19.93 19.25
N THR A 152 19.38 20.02 19.84
CA THR A 152 20.49 19.16 19.44
C THR A 152 20.14 17.70 19.72
N MET A 153 19.59 17.39 20.89
CA MET A 153 19.21 16.01 21.27
C MET A 153 18.14 15.44 20.35
N ILE A 154 17.11 16.21 20.03
CA ILE A 154 16.06 15.80 19.08
C ILE A 154 16.69 15.48 17.70
N SER A 155 17.57 16.35 17.20
CA SER A 155 18.24 16.12 15.92
C SER A 155 19.10 14.85 15.92
N VAL A 156 19.85 14.59 16.98
CA VAL A 156 20.69 13.39 17.13
C VAL A 156 19.86 12.12 17.29
N LEU A 157 18.77 12.16 18.07
CA LEU A 157 17.83 11.03 18.19
C LEU A 157 17.19 10.69 16.87
N CYS A 158 16.81 11.71 16.08
CA CYS A 158 16.28 11.51 14.73
C CYS A 158 17.32 10.81 13.83
N CYS A 159 18.58 11.19 13.89
CA CYS A 159 19.65 10.52 13.14
C CYS A 159 19.84 9.06 13.58
N CYS A 160 19.84 8.79 14.89
CA CYS A 160 19.91 7.42 15.43
C CYS A 160 18.70 6.57 15.00
N ALA A 161 17.52 7.17 14.96
CA ALA A 161 16.29 6.52 14.50
C ALA A 161 16.40 6.10 13.01
N ARG A 162 16.87 7.01 12.16
CA ARG A 162 17.03 6.76 10.71
C ARG A 162 18.08 5.70 10.39
N LEU A 163 19.15 5.61 11.21
CA LEU A 163 20.21 4.60 11.06
C LEU A 163 19.88 3.28 11.76
N GLY A 164 18.85 3.22 12.60
CA GLY A 164 18.56 2.06 13.44
C GLY A 164 19.61 1.80 14.53
N TRP A 165 20.38 2.82 14.92
CA TRP A 165 21.49 2.70 15.87
C TRP A 165 20.99 2.72 17.32
N LEU A 166 20.53 1.55 17.78
CA LEU A 166 19.93 1.39 19.10
C LEU A 166 20.90 1.70 20.26
N LYS A 167 22.18 1.32 20.14
CA LYS A 167 23.17 1.51 21.20
C LYS A 167 23.48 2.99 21.42
N GLU A 168 23.75 3.69 20.36
CA GLU A 168 24.06 5.13 20.33
C GLU A 168 22.88 5.94 20.85
N GLY A 169 21.68 5.67 20.36
CA GLY A 169 20.48 6.35 20.81
C GLY A 169 20.15 6.09 22.29
N LYS A 170 20.43 4.88 22.82
CA LYS A 170 20.35 4.63 24.26
C LYS A 170 21.37 5.45 25.06
N SER A 171 22.59 5.62 24.52
CA SER A 171 23.61 6.48 25.14
C SER A 171 23.16 7.93 25.18
N VAL A 172 22.53 8.41 24.10
CA VAL A 172 21.90 9.75 24.04
C VAL A 172 20.78 9.88 25.05
N HIS A 173 19.90 8.88 25.17
CA HIS A 173 18.85 8.88 26.19
C HIS A 173 19.42 8.93 27.61
N CYS A 174 20.44 8.14 27.92
CA CYS A 174 21.13 8.19 29.22
C CYS A 174 21.80 9.57 29.45
N PHE A 175 22.33 10.21 28.41
CA PHE A 175 22.92 11.54 28.49
C PHE A 175 21.87 12.59 28.84
N ILE A 176 20.69 12.55 28.18
CA ILE A 176 19.55 13.42 28.49
C ILE A 176 19.15 13.31 29.96
N LEU A 177 19.00 12.07 30.46
CA LEU A 177 18.62 11.82 31.86
C LEU A 177 19.66 12.32 32.89
N ARG A 178 20.96 12.12 32.59
CA ARG A 178 22.05 12.51 33.51
C ARG A 178 22.26 14.00 33.59
N ARG A 179 22.00 14.72 32.50
CA ARG A 179 22.20 16.18 32.43
C ARG A 179 20.94 16.96 32.77
N GLU A 180 19.84 16.25 33.11
CA GLU A 180 18.55 16.89 33.40
C GLU A 180 18.20 17.93 32.34
N ILE A 181 18.45 17.58 31.03
CA ILE A 181 18.16 18.49 29.93
C ILE A 181 16.64 18.68 29.89
N ASP A 182 16.23 19.78 30.52
CA ASP A 182 14.82 20.14 30.64
C ASP A 182 14.33 20.63 29.27
N GLY A 183 13.42 19.86 28.68
CA GLY A 183 12.72 20.26 27.49
C GLY A 183 11.45 21.04 27.82
N ALA A 184 11.47 21.94 28.80
CA ALA A 184 10.28 22.63 29.29
C ALA A 184 9.43 23.26 28.16
N ASP A 185 10.08 23.65 27.05
CA ASP A 185 9.43 24.18 25.86
C ASP A 185 9.50 23.23 24.64
N LEU A 186 10.30 22.15 24.70
CA LEU A 186 10.51 21.19 23.63
C LEU A 186 10.33 19.77 24.19
N ASP A 187 9.26 19.11 23.78
CA ASP A 187 8.91 17.78 24.25
C ASP A 187 9.88 16.72 23.70
N LEU A 188 10.95 16.40 24.45
CA LEU A 188 11.90 15.33 24.13
C LEU A 188 11.25 13.94 24.13
N GLY A 189 10.12 13.81 24.79
CA GLY A 189 9.37 12.56 24.89
C GLY A 189 8.98 11.97 23.56
N PRO A 190 8.30 12.70 22.67
CA PRO A 190 7.99 12.24 21.32
C PRO A 190 9.21 11.81 20.54
N ALA A 191 10.31 12.59 20.58
CA ALA A 191 11.54 12.24 19.87
C ALA A 191 12.18 10.93 20.36
N LEU A 192 12.14 10.67 21.67
CA LEU A 192 12.57 9.40 22.25
C LEU A 192 11.64 8.25 21.84
N MET A 193 10.34 8.48 21.80
CA MET A 193 9.38 7.49 21.35
C MET A 193 9.60 7.15 19.88
N ASP A 194 9.76 8.15 19.01
CA ASP A 194 10.06 7.96 17.58
C ASP A 194 11.37 7.18 17.37
N PHE A 195 12.39 7.47 18.16
CA PHE A 195 13.65 6.73 18.14
C PHE A 195 13.46 5.26 18.52
N TYR A 196 12.80 4.97 19.65
CA TYR A 196 12.58 3.59 20.08
C TYR A 196 11.63 2.85 19.13
N ALA A 197 10.68 3.55 18.54
CA ALA A 197 9.80 3.07 17.49
C ALA A 197 10.58 2.59 16.26
N ALA A 198 11.42 3.47 15.72
CA ALA A 198 12.27 3.15 14.57
C ALA A 198 13.23 1.98 14.84
N CYS A 199 13.62 1.78 16.10
CA CYS A 199 14.43 0.66 16.54
C CYS A 199 13.62 -0.59 16.96
N TRP A 200 12.32 -0.64 16.71
CA TRP A 200 11.42 -1.78 17.01
C TRP A 200 11.38 -2.16 18.52
N LYS A 201 11.46 -1.17 19.39
CA LYS A 201 11.42 -1.36 20.86
C LYS A 201 10.11 -0.87 21.47
N ILE A 202 9.00 -1.49 21.08
CA ILE A 202 7.63 -1.13 21.49
C ILE A 202 7.49 -1.05 23.03
N SER A 203 8.02 -2.05 23.76
CA SER A 203 7.98 -2.07 25.23
C SER A 203 8.68 -0.87 25.88
N SER A 204 9.66 -0.26 25.21
CA SER A 204 10.30 0.97 25.68
C SER A 204 9.43 2.19 25.42
N CYS A 205 8.71 2.22 24.28
CA CYS A 205 7.74 3.27 23.99
C CYS A 205 6.58 3.28 24.99
N GLU A 206 6.05 2.11 25.34
CA GLU A 206 5.00 1.98 26.38
C GLU A 206 5.44 2.53 27.73
N LYS A 207 6.65 2.15 28.16
CA LYS A 207 7.23 2.65 29.42
C LYS A 207 7.42 4.17 29.39
N LEU A 208 7.90 4.70 28.27
CA LEU A 208 8.05 6.14 28.09
C LEU A 208 6.70 6.87 28.13
N LEU A 209 5.67 6.34 27.47
CA LEU A 209 4.33 6.91 27.53
C LEU A 209 3.78 6.96 28.96
N CYS A 210 4.08 5.94 29.78
CA CYS A 210 3.71 5.94 31.20
C CYS A 210 4.49 6.96 32.01
N LEU A 211 5.75 7.26 31.67
CA LEU A 211 6.65 8.16 32.40
C LEU A 211 6.44 9.64 32.04
N ILE A 212 6.26 9.94 30.75
CA ILE A 212 6.12 11.31 30.22
C ILE A 212 4.81 11.97 30.70
N GLY A 213 3.91 11.17 31.27
CA GLY A 213 2.59 11.66 31.64
C GLY A 213 1.68 11.83 30.42
N ASN A 214 0.42 11.55 30.61
CA ASN A 214 -0.55 11.35 29.53
C ASN A 214 -1.00 12.62 28.77
N SER A 215 -0.21 13.69 28.72
CA SER A 215 -0.63 14.98 28.22
C SER A 215 -0.35 15.23 26.74
N SER A 216 0.62 14.54 26.13
CA SER A 216 1.01 14.79 24.74
C SER A 216 0.26 13.90 23.77
N VAL A 217 -0.64 14.48 22.96
CA VAL A 217 -1.35 13.80 21.85
C VAL A 217 -0.35 13.18 20.87
N VAL A 218 0.80 13.85 20.62
CA VAL A 218 1.84 13.38 19.71
C VAL A 218 2.41 12.04 20.16
N SER A 219 2.67 11.85 21.44
CA SER A 219 3.20 10.58 21.99
C SER A 219 2.21 9.42 21.80
N TRP A 220 0.91 9.67 21.99
CA TRP A 220 -0.13 8.68 21.72
C TRP A 220 -0.21 8.33 20.24
N ASN A 221 -0.14 9.36 19.37
CA ASN A 221 -0.15 9.18 17.92
C ASN A 221 1.01 8.31 17.44
N THR A 222 2.21 8.57 17.93
CA THR A 222 3.40 7.76 17.61
C THR A 222 3.17 6.31 17.98
N LEU A 223 2.67 6.02 19.19
CA LEU A 223 2.46 4.64 19.62
C LEU A 223 1.34 3.94 18.84
N ILE A 224 0.21 4.61 18.60
CA ILE A 224 -0.90 4.08 17.77
C ILE A 224 -0.40 3.73 16.37
N SER A 225 0.39 4.63 15.76
CA SER A 225 0.94 4.42 14.43
C SER A 225 1.89 3.23 14.38
N ILE A 226 2.75 3.06 15.39
CA ILE A 226 3.67 1.91 15.48
C ILE A 226 2.89 0.60 15.53
N TYR A 227 1.91 0.50 16.44
CA TYR A 227 1.10 -0.70 16.53
C TYR A 227 0.36 -1.01 15.23
N ALA A 228 -0.17 0.03 14.55
CA ALA A 228 -0.80 -0.13 13.25
C ALA A 228 0.19 -0.59 12.16
N TRP A 229 1.44 -0.12 12.20
CA TRP A 229 2.50 -0.53 11.26
C TRP A 229 2.97 -1.97 11.47
N GLU A 230 3.07 -2.39 12.74
CA GLU A 230 3.44 -3.75 13.14
C GLU A 230 2.34 -4.79 12.85
N GLY A 231 1.17 -4.35 12.42
CA GLY A 231 0.02 -5.23 12.26
C GLY A 231 -0.68 -5.59 13.57
N LEU A 232 -0.27 -4.99 14.70
CA LEU A 232 -0.91 -5.10 16.01
C LEU A 232 -2.14 -4.17 16.06
N ASN A 233 -3.07 -4.42 15.15
CA ASN A 233 -4.17 -3.49 14.88
C ASN A 233 -5.21 -3.44 16.02
N GLU A 234 -5.41 -4.56 16.73
CA GLU A 234 -6.30 -4.60 17.90
C GLU A 234 -5.74 -3.76 19.03
N GLU A 235 -4.45 -3.88 19.31
CA GLU A 235 -3.75 -3.10 20.33
C GLU A 235 -3.77 -1.60 19.98
N ALA A 236 -3.60 -1.23 18.70
CA ALA A 236 -3.73 0.15 18.24
C ALA A 236 -5.12 0.73 18.54
N THR A 237 -6.17 -0.05 18.32
CA THR A 237 -7.55 0.36 18.62
C THR A 237 -7.81 0.49 20.12
N VAL A 238 -7.27 -0.40 20.94
CA VAL A 238 -7.33 -0.32 22.41
C VAL A 238 -6.61 0.93 22.93
N LEU A 239 -5.45 1.25 22.37
CA LEU A 239 -4.71 2.47 22.71
C LEU A 239 -5.52 3.73 22.41
N PHE A 240 -6.14 3.80 21.26
CA PHE A 240 -6.99 4.92 20.90
C PHE A 240 -8.18 5.07 21.88
N ALA A 241 -8.82 3.96 22.26
CA ALA A 241 -9.88 3.99 23.27
C ALA A 241 -9.37 4.54 24.60
N ARG A 242 -8.21 4.09 25.08
CA ARG A 242 -7.56 4.60 26.31
C ARG A 242 -7.23 6.10 26.22
N MET A 243 -6.78 6.58 25.06
CA MET A 243 -6.55 8.00 24.80
C MET A 243 -7.81 8.82 25.04
N LEU A 244 -8.96 8.34 24.53
CA LEU A 244 -10.27 8.97 24.73
C LEU A 244 -10.73 8.91 26.21
N GLU A 245 -10.55 7.77 26.88
CA GLU A 245 -10.88 7.60 28.32
C GLU A 245 -10.13 8.59 29.21
N LYS A 246 -8.90 8.96 28.84
CA LYS A 246 -8.10 9.97 29.54
C LYS A 246 -8.50 11.40 29.22
N GLY A 247 -9.53 11.60 28.41
CA GLY A 247 -10.03 12.92 28.03
C GLY A 247 -9.16 13.66 27.03
N LEU A 248 -8.16 13.00 26.43
CA LEU A 248 -7.34 13.61 25.40
C LEU A 248 -8.15 13.78 24.11
N MET A 249 -7.97 14.92 23.47
CA MET A 249 -8.65 15.24 22.21
C MET A 249 -7.82 14.70 21.04
N PRO A 250 -8.32 13.70 20.29
CA PRO A 250 -7.62 13.23 19.10
C PRO A 250 -7.59 14.32 18.04
N ASP A 251 -6.47 14.44 17.36
CA ASP A 251 -6.30 15.25 16.15
C ASP A 251 -6.59 14.42 14.87
N SER A 252 -6.51 15.05 13.71
CA SER A 252 -6.73 14.35 12.43
C SER A 252 -5.78 13.17 12.21
N PHE A 253 -4.55 13.27 12.73
CA PHE A 253 -3.57 12.22 12.60
C PHE A 253 -3.89 11.01 13.51
N SER A 254 -4.30 11.24 14.76
CA SER A 254 -4.78 10.18 15.67
C SER A 254 -5.95 9.42 15.07
N LEU A 255 -6.93 10.17 14.53
CA LEU A 255 -8.11 9.61 13.91
C LEU A 255 -7.75 8.75 12.69
N ALA A 256 -6.96 9.29 11.76
CA ALA A 256 -6.57 8.58 10.55
C ALA A 256 -5.75 7.32 10.83
N SER A 257 -4.81 7.38 11.77
CA SER A 257 -3.99 6.22 12.17
C SER A 257 -4.85 5.11 12.79
N SER A 258 -5.79 5.47 13.66
CA SER A 258 -6.71 4.52 14.29
C SER A 258 -7.71 3.93 13.29
N ILE A 259 -8.23 4.73 12.35
CA ILE A 259 -9.10 4.27 11.26
C ILE A 259 -8.33 3.31 10.34
N SER A 260 -7.07 3.62 10.02
CA SER A 260 -6.21 2.74 9.21
C SER A 260 -5.94 1.40 9.92
N ALA A 261 -5.75 1.41 11.25
CA ALA A 261 -5.66 0.18 12.04
C ALA A 261 -6.96 -0.64 11.97
N CYS A 262 -8.12 0.01 12.08
CA CYS A 262 -9.43 -0.65 11.91
C CYS A 262 -9.58 -1.30 10.53
N ALA A 263 -9.13 -0.60 9.47
CA ALA A 263 -9.17 -1.11 8.10
C ALA A 263 -8.35 -2.40 7.94
N ARG A 264 -7.16 -2.45 8.53
CA ARG A 264 -6.28 -3.62 8.49
C ARG A 264 -6.77 -4.77 9.37
N ALA A 265 -7.36 -4.45 10.54
CA ALA A 265 -7.94 -5.44 11.44
C ALA A 265 -9.29 -6.01 10.93
N GLY A 266 -9.89 -5.40 9.90
CA GLY A 266 -11.27 -5.71 9.51
C GLY A 266 -12.32 -5.34 10.57
N SER A 267 -11.98 -4.46 11.52
CA SER A 267 -12.81 -4.12 12.67
C SER A 267 -13.81 -2.99 12.37
N VAL A 268 -14.86 -3.32 11.63
CA VAL A 268 -15.90 -2.35 11.21
C VAL A 268 -16.59 -1.67 12.39
N ARG A 269 -16.93 -2.43 13.44
CA ARG A 269 -17.65 -1.88 14.60
C ARG A 269 -16.89 -0.75 15.27
N PHE A 270 -15.60 -0.91 15.46
CA PHE A 270 -14.76 0.14 16.06
C PHE A 270 -14.57 1.31 15.10
N GLY A 271 -14.40 1.05 13.80
CA GLY A 271 -14.37 2.08 12.77
C GLY A 271 -15.66 2.93 12.74
N GLN A 272 -16.84 2.31 12.93
CA GLN A 272 -18.12 3.02 13.04
C GLN A 272 -18.19 3.89 14.31
N GLN A 273 -17.62 3.44 15.44
CA GLN A 273 -17.54 4.26 16.65
C GLN A 273 -16.68 5.51 16.43
N ILE A 274 -15.52 5.35 15.79
CA ILE A 274 -14.65 6.49 15.42
C ILE A 274 -15.40 7.42 14.46
N HIS A 275 -16.07 6.90 13.43
CA HIS A 275 -16.89 7.70 12.51
C HIS A 275 -17.99 8.48 13.24
N GLY A 276 -18.69 7.86 14.19
CA GLY A 276 -19.66 8.54 15.04
C GLY A 276 -19.03 9.65 15.87
N HIS A 277 -17.80 9.46 16.40
CA HIS A 277 -17.06 10.48 17.12
C HIS A 277 -16.67 11.67 16.20
N VAL A 278 -16.15 11.37 15.01
CA VAL A 278 -15.81 12.36 13.97
C VAL A 278 -17.03 13.20 13.60
N THR A 279 -18.17 12.55 13.35
CA THR A 279 -19.43 13.22 12.95
C THR A 279 -19.98 14.12 14.07
N LYS A 280 -20.00 13.63 15.32
CA LYS A 280 -20.50 14.41 16.46
C LYS A 280 -19.69 15.67 16.73
N ARG A 281 -18.40 15.64 16.43
CA ARG A 281 -17.49 16.78 16.67
C ARG A 281 -17.31 17.69 15.47
N GLY A 282 -17.93 17.35 14.34
CA GLY A 282 -17.86 18.16 13.13
C GLY A 282 -16.46 18.19 12.49
N PHE A 283 -15.65 17.15 12.68
CA PHE A 283 -14.38 17.01 11.96
C PHE A 283 -14.69 16.83 10.46
N ALA A 284 -14.54 17.90 9.70
CA ALA A 284 -14.75 17.92 8.24
C ALA A 284 -13.43 17.80 7.45
N ASP A 285 -12.35 17.37 8.11
CA ASP A 285 -11.04 17.25 7.48
C ASP A 285 -11.05 16.16 6.41
N GLU A 286 -10.65 16.54 5.20
CA GLU A 286 -10.57 15.65 4.03
C GLU A 286 -9.70 14.41 4.30
N PHE A 287 -8.59 14.57 5.05
CA PHE A 287 -7.69 13.47 5.38
C PHE A 287 -8.39 12.37 6.21
N VAL A 288 -9.20 12.77 7.19
CA VAL A 288 -10.00 11.84 8.00
C VAL A 288 -11.11 11.19 7.18
N GLN A 289 -11.78 11.97 6.31
CA GLN A 289 -12.84 11.46 5.43
C GLN A 289 -12.29 10.42 4.45
N ASN A 290 -11.14 10.68 3.82
CA ASN A 290 -10.47 9.71 2.94
C ASN A 290 -10.06 8.44 3.69
N SER A 291 -9.58 8.56 4.94
CA SER A 291 -9.27 7.41 5.79
C SER A 291 -10.50 6.57 6.13
N LEU A 292 -11.65 7.21 6.39
CA LEU A 292 -12.93 6.51 6.62
C LEU A 292 -13.41 5.79 5.37
N MET A 293 -13.29 6.42 4.19
CA MET A 293 -13.64 5.79 2.92
C MET A 293 -12.78 4.55 2.65
N ASP A 294 -11.47 4.64 2.85
CA ASP A 294 -10.53 3.52 2.72
C ASP A 294 -10.88 2.38 3.69
N MET A 295 -11.17 2.71 4.94
CA MET A 295 -11.57 1.73 5.96
C MET A 295 -12.86 1.00 5.58
N TYR A 296 -13.92 1.72 5.19
CA TYR A 296 -15.15 1.08 4.79
C TYR A 296 -14.98 0.24 3.52
N SER A 297 -14.21 0.70 2.55
CA SER A 297 -13.89 -0.04 1.34
C SER A 297 -13.15 -1.34 1.64
N LYS A 298 -12.11 -1.30 2.48
CA LYS A 298 -11.34 -2.49 2.87
C LYS A 298 -12.13 -3.49 3.72
N CYS A 299 -13.12 -2.99 4.45
CA CYS A 299 -14.03 -3.84 5.22
C CYS A 299 -15.23 -4.37 4.39
N GLY A 300 -15.31 -4.06 3.09
CA GLY A 300 -16.40 -4.52 2.21
C GLY A 300 -17.68 -3.69 2.27
N PHE A 301 -17.70 -2.56 2.98
CA PHE A 301 -18.87 -1.66 3.10
C PHE A 301 -18.78 -0.48 2.13
N VAL A 302 -18.67 -0.78 0.85
CA VAL A 302 -18.40 0.22 -0.20
C VAL A 302 -19.49 1.27 -0.32
N ASP A 303 -20.76 0.91 -0.06
CA ASP A 303 -21.87 1.85 -0.09
C ASP A 303 -21.74 2.96 0.96
N LEU A 304 -21.19 2.63 2.15
CA LEU A 304 -20.89 3.63 3.18
C LEU A 304 -19.74 4.54 2.76
N ALA A 305 -18.70 3.97 2.12
CA ALA A 305 -17.61 4.76 1.56
C ALA A 305 -18.11 5.73 0.49
N TYR A 306 -18.97 5.26 -0.41
CA TYR A 306 -19.57 6.11 -1.44
C TYR A 306 -20.47 7.21 -0.86
N THR A 307 -21.20 6.93 0.22
CA THR A 307 -22.01 7.94 0.91
C THR A 307 -21.15 9.07 1.49
N ILE A 308 -19.93 8.77 1.97
CA ILE A 308 -18.97 9.79 2.42
C ILE A 308 -18.45 10.57 1.22
N PHE A 309 -18.04 9.87 0.16
CA PHE A 309 -17.57 10.46 -1.09
C PHE A 309 -18.57 11.47 -1.67
N ASP A 310 -19.84 11.11 -1.73
CA ASP A 310 -20.89 11.96 -2.30
C ASP A 310 -21.08 13.25 -1.49
N LYS A 311 -20.95 13.22 -0.17
CA LYS A 311 -21.08 14.37 0.73
C LYS A 311 -19.93 15.38 0.64
N ILE A 312 -18.77 14.98 0.13
CA ILE A 312 -17.61 15.86 -0.02
C ILE A 312 -17.89 16.83 -1.18
N ARG A 313 -17.95 18.14 -0.90
CA ARG A 313 -18.27 19.17 -1.89
C ARG A 313 -17.13 19.39 -2.89
N GLU A 314 -15.93 19.58 -2.37
CA GLU A 314 -14.71 19.75 -3.16
C GLU A 314 -13.86 18.50 -3.01
N LYS A 315 -13.80 17.69 -4.06
CA LYS A 315 -13.11 16.42 -4.07
C LYS A 315 -11.70 16.59 -4.64
N SER A 316 -10.68 16.28 -3.85
CA SER A 316 -9.30 16.26 -4.33
C SER A 316 -9.03 14.99 -5.17
N ILE A 317 -7.90 14.96 -5.84
CA ILE A 317 -7.41 13.78 -6.57
C ILE A 317 -7.33 12.55 -5.63
N VAL A 318 -6.94 12.76 -4.37
CA VAL A 318 -6.84 11.70 -3.37
C VAL A 318 -8.21 11.10 -3.06
N THR A 319 -9.24 11.95 -2.91
CA THR A 319 -10.61 11.52 -2.67
C THR A 319 -11.15 10.67 -3.82
N TRP A 320 -10.95 11.10 -5.06
CA TRP A 320 -11.33 10.33 -6.25
C TRP A 320 -10.59 8.99 -6.32
N ASN A 321 -9.27 9.00 -6.16
CA ASN A 321 -8.45 7.78 -6.18
C ASN A 321 -8.86 6.79 -5.09
N CYS A 322 -9.17 7.28 -3.88
CA CYS A 322 -9.63 6.45 -2.78
C CYS A 322 -10.91 5.69 -3.15
N MET A 323 -11.88 6.37 -3.79
CA MET A 323 -13.14 5.74 -4.16
C MET A 323 -13.00 4.80 -5.36
N ILE A 324 -12.24 5.19 -6.40
CA ILE A 324 -11.94 4.32 -7.57
C ILE A 324 -11.24 3.03 -7.11
N CYS A 325 -10.24 3.17 -6.23
CA CYS A 325 -9.53 2.03 -5.64
C CYS A 325 -10.47 1.15 -4.80
N GLY A 326 -11.34 1.79 -3.98
CA GLY A 326 -12.31 1.10 -3.15
C GLY A 326 -13.29 0.25 -3.96
N PHE A 327 -13.85 0.79 -5.03
CA PHE A 327 -14.70 0.02 -5.95
C PHE A 327 -13.93 -1.11 -6.64
N SER A 328 -12.70 -0.84 -7.13
CA SER A 328 -11.89 -1.83 -7.81
C SER A 328 -11.55 -3.02 -6.91
N GLN A 329 -11.15 -2.77 -5.65
CA GLN A 329 -10.80 -3.81 -4.67
C GLN A 329 -11.99 -4.68 -4.28
N ASN A 330 -13.20 -4.14 -4.33
CA ASN A 330 -14.43 -4.86 -4.00
C ASN A 330 -15.10 -5.51 -5.23
N GLY A 331 -14.42 -5.56 -6.38
CA GLY A 331 -14.94 -6.18 -7.59
C GLY A 331 -16.07 -5.39 -8.31
N ILE A 332 -16.33 -4.15 -7.88
CA ILE A 332 -17.33 -3.25 -8.47
C ILE A 332 -16.66 -2.41 -9.57
N SER A 333 -16.04 -3.11 -10.51
CA SER A 333 -15.15 -2.49 -11.53
C SER A 333 -15.89 -1.51 -12.45
N VAL A 334 -17.17 -1.72 -12.71
CA VAL A 334 -17.96 -0.85 -13.60
C VAL A 334 -18.10 0.56 -13.01
N GLU A 335 -18.41 0.65 -11.73
CA GLU A 335 -18.52 1.92 -11.02
C GLU A 335 -17.15 2.61 -10.87
N ALA A 336 -16.09 1.83 -10.61
CA ALA A 336 -14.72 2.36 -10.61
C ALA A 336 -14.36 3.03 -11.94
N LEU A 337 -14.67 2.38 -13.06
CA LEU A 337 -14.40 2.91 -14.40
C LEU A 337 -15.29 4.09 -14.78
N LYS A 338 -16.55 4.14 -14.30
CA LYS A 338 -17.42 5.33 -14.44
C LYS A 338 -16.83 6.54 -13.73
N LEU A 339 -16.36 6.37 -12.48
CA LEU A 339 -15.71 7.46 -11.74
C LEU A 339 -14.43 7.93 -12.42
N PHE A 340 -13.63 7.00 -12.97
CA PHE A 340 -12.47 7.35 -13.77
C PHE A 340 -12.84 8.19 -15.00
N ASP A 341 -13.91 7.84 -15.72
CA ASP A 341 -14.38 8.60 -16.87
C ASP A 341 -14.89 9.98 -16.46
N GLU A 342 -15.60 10.08 -15.35
CA GLU A 342 -16.08 11.36 -14.80
C GLU A 342 -14.91 12.27 -14.40
N MET A 343 -13.90 11.73 -13.75
CA MET A 343 -12.67 12.46 -13.42
C MET A 343 -11.97 12.98 -14.68
N CYS A 344 -11.93 12.16 -15.73
CA CYS A 344 -11.40 12.54 -17.03
C CYS A 344 -12.23 13.63 -17.71
N PHE A 345 -13.55 13.55 -17.63
CA PHE A 345 -14.46 14.51 -18.25
C PHE A 345 -14.35 15.88 -17.59
N ASN A 346 -14.17 15.92 -16.27
CA ASN A 346 -13.99 17.14 -15.49
C ASN A 346 -12.57 17.76 -15.64
N CYS A 347 -11.76 17.27 -16.56
CA CYS A 347 -10.40 17.74 -16.83
C CYS A 347 -9.51 17.84 -15.58
N MET A 348 -9.71 16.94 -14.62
CA MET A 348 -8.87 16.88 -13.42
C MET A 348 -7.50 16.32 -13.78
N ASP A 349 -6.48 16.75 -13.04
CA ASP A 349 -5.14 16.17 -13.15
C ASP A 349 -5.17 14.69 -12.73
N ILE A 350 -4.78 13.81 -13.65
CA ILE A 350 -4.74 12.37 -13.42
C ILE A 350 -3.30 11.98 -13.14
N ASN A 351 -3.09 11.28 -12.02
CA ASN A 351 -1.77 10.81 -11.61
C ASN A 351 -1.60 9.29 -11.78
N GLU A 352 -0.42 8.78 -11.43
CA GLU A 352 -0.05 7.37 -11.52
C GLU A 352 -1.03 6.47 -10.74
N VAL A 353 -1.46 6.89 -9.57
CA VAL A 353 -2.38 6.13 -8.70
C VAL A 353 -3.76 5.98 -9.34
N THR A 354 -4.24 7.02 -10.02
CA THR A 354 -5.50 6.98 -10.76
C THR A 354 -5.46 5.95 -11.88
N PHE A 355 -4.38 5.99 -12.70
CA PHE A 355 -4.20 5.00 -13.77
C PHE A 355 -4.08 3.58 -13.22
N LEU A 356 -3.30 3.39 -12.17
CA LEU A 356 -3.12 2.08 -11.54
C LEU A 356 -4.46 1.48 -11.08
N SER A 357 -5.30 2.30 -10.41
CA SER A 357 -6.62 1.87 -9.93
C SER A 357 -7.57 1.52 -11.09
N ALA A 358 -7.55 2.31 -12.17
CA ALA A 358 -8.36 2.07 -13.36
C ALA A 358 -7.89 0.82 -14.14
N ILE A 359 -6.58 0.61 -14.28
CA ILE A 359 -5.99 -0.59 -14.90
C ILE A 359 -6.38 -1.83 -14.08
N GLN A 360 -6.30 -1.76 -12.75
CA GLN A 360 -6.72 -2.86 -11.87
C GLN A 360 -8.21 -3.17 -12.00
N ALA A 361 -9.06 -2.14 -12.15
CA ALA A 361 -10.49 -2.34 -12.39
C ALA A 361 -10.76 -3.06 -13.73
N CYS A 362 -10.00 -2.73 -14.79
CA CYS A 362 -10.08 -3.45 -16.06
C CYS A 362 -9.60 -4.90 -15.94
N SER A 363 -8.51 -5.13 -15.22
CA SER A 363 -7.97 -6.46 -14.93
C SER A 363 -9.00 -7.35 -14.22
N ASN A 364 -9.64 -6.82 -13.18
CA ASN A 364 -10.64 -7.56 -12.39
C ASN A 364 -11.93 -7.87 -13.16
N SER A 365 -12.28 -7.05 -14.16
CA SER A 365 -13.51 -7.21 -14.94
C SER A 365 -13.30 -7.95 -16.28
N GLY A 366 -12.03 -8.14 -16.69
CA GLY A 366 -11.72 -8.67 -18.03
C GLY A 366 -12.03 -7.71 -19.18
N TYR A 367 -12.12 -6.39 -18.90
CA TYR A 367 -12.57 -5.39 -19.86
C TYR A 367 -11.40 -4.89 -20.76
N LEU A 368 -11.09 -5.67 -21.79
CA LEU A 368 -9.93 -5.46 -22.66
C LEU A 368 -10.00 -4.15 -23.44
N SER A 369 -11.15 -3.82 -24.06
CA SER A 369 -11.30 -2.61 -24.87
C SER A 369 -11.06 -1.35 -24.03
N LYS A 370 -11.61 -1.31 -22.81
CA LYS A 370 -11.41 -0.21 -21.89
C LYS A 370 -9.97 -0.14 -21.41
N GLY A 371 -9.35 -1.30 -21.10
CA GLY A 371 -7.94 -1.39 -20.75
C GLY A 371 -7.01 -0.82 -21.84
N LYS A 372 -7.26 -1.12 -23.10
CA LYS A 372 -6.53 -0.54 -24.24
C LYS A 372 -6.70 0.98 -24.31
N LEU A 373 -7.91 1.49 -24.10
CA LEU A 373 -8.18 2.93 -24.07
C LEU A 373 -7.43 3.63 -22.93
N ILE A 374 -7.44 3.05 -21.72
CA ILE A 374 -6.72 3.58 -20.56
C ILE A 374 -5.22 3.57 -20.80
N HIS A 375 -4.67 2.48 -21.36
CA HIS A 375 -3.25 2.41 -21.74
C HIS A 375 -2.88 3.49 -22.77
N HIS A 376 -3.70 3.67 -23.81
CA HIS A 376 -3.49 4.76 -24.77
C HIS A 376 -3.51 6.14 -24.09
N LYS A 377 -4.48 6.38 -23.21
CA LYS A 377 -4.60 7.64 -22.49
C LYS A 377 -3.39 7.91 -21.57
N LEU A 378 -2.88 6.87 -20.91
CA LEU A 378 -1.65 6.94 -20.12
C LEU A 378 -0.46 7.39 -20.96
N VAL A 379 -0.31 6.84 -22.18
CA VAL A 379 0.79 7.21 -23.08
C VAL A 379 0.67 8.67 -23.54
N VAL A 380 -0.55 9.12 -23.84
CA VAL A 380 -0.80 10.50 -24.33
C VAL A 380 -0.68 11.53 -23.21
N SER A 381 -1.04 11.18 -21.97
CA SER A 381 -0.99 12.11 -20.81
C SER A 381 0.44 12.53 -20.42
N GLY A 382 1.48 11.82 -20.87
CA GLY A 382 2.86 12.09 -20.51
C GLY A 382 3.21 11.74 -19.04
N VAL A 383 2.31 11.06 -18.33
CA VAL A 383 2.60 10.51 -16.99
C VAL A 383 3.75 9.52 -17.11
N GLN A 384 4.77 9.68 -16.30
CA GLN A 384 5.93 8.78 -16.32
C GLN A 384 5.49 7.37 -15.95
N LYS A 385 5.77 6.43 -16.85
CA LYS A 385 5.56 5.01 -16.55
C LYS A 385 6.60 4.58 -15.54
N ASP A 386 6.13 4.17 -14.40
CA ASP A 386 6.94 3.50 -13.40
C ASP A 386 6.81 1.98 -13.51
N LEU A 387 7.64 1.27 -12.78
CA LEU A 387 7.64 -0.19 -12.74
C LEU A 387 6.29 -0.78 -12.28
N TYR A 388 5.53 -0.04 -11.45
CA TYR A 388 4.24 -0.50 -10.92
C TYR A 388 3.16 -0.44 -12.01
N ILE A 389 3.13 0.63 -12.79
CA ILE A 389 2.19 0.81 -13.91
C ILE A 389 2.44 -0.25 -14.99
N ASP A 390 3.71 -0.43 -15.38
CA ASP A 390 4.05 -1.43 -16.39
C ASP A 390 3.68 -2.86 -15.93
N THR A 391 3.92 -3.19 -14.66
CA THR A 391 3.53 -4.48 -14.09
C THR A 391 2.00 -4.65 -14.06
N ALA A 392 1.26 -3.61 -13.69
CA ALA A 392 -0.20 -3.62 -13.71
C ALA A 392 -0.78 -3.76 -15.12
N LEU A 393 -0.11 -3.17 -16.14
CA LEU A 393 -0.49 -3.37 -17.55
C LEU A 393 -0.27 -4.82 -18.00
N VAL A 394 0.85 -5.45 -17.59
CA VAL A 394 1.09 -6.88 -17.86
C VAL A 394 -0.04 -7.73 -17.26
N ASP A 395 -0.39 -7.52 -15.99
CA ASP A 395 -1.47 -8.24 -15.32
C ASP A 395 -2.83 -7.99 -16.01
N MET A 396 -3.12 -6.74 -16.33
CA MET A 396 -4.39 -6.38 -16.99
C MET A 396 -4.54 -7.07 -18.35
N TYR A 397 -3.52 -7.00 -19.21
CA TYR A 397 -3.58 -7.65 -20.52
C TYR A 397 -3.66 -9.17 -20.41
N ALA A 398 -2.92 -9.77 -19.47
CA ALA A 398 -2.98 -11.21 -19.21
C ALA A 398 -4.37 -11.64 -18.74
N ASN A 399 -4.95 -10.95 -17.74
CA ASN A 399 -6.27 -11.28 -17.21
C ASN A 399 -7.42 -11.00 -18.21
N CYS A 400 -7.21 -10.04 -19.11
CA CYS A 400 -8.15 -9.77 -20.22
C CYS A 400 -7.95 -10.70 -21.43
N GLY A 401 -7.04 -11.68 -21.38
CA GLY A 401 -6.84 -12.68 -22.45
C GLY A 401 -5.87 -12.28 -23.56
N ASP A 402 -5.27 -11.09 -23.53
CA ASP A 402 -4.31 -10.60 -24.55
C ASP A 402 -2.86 -10.82 -24.10
N LEU A 403 -2.48 -12.10 -24.01
CA LEU A 403 -1.14 -12.52 -23.59
C LEU A 403 -0.02 -11.96 -24.48
N LYS A 404 -0.29 -11.76 -25.78
CA LYS A 404 0.69 -11.21 -26.74
C LYS A 404 1.05 -9.77 -26.40
N THR A 405 0.06 -8.95 -26.09
CA THR A 405 0.28 -7.56 -25.69
C THR A 405 0.95 -7.50 -24.29
N ALA A 406 0.55 -8.38 -23.34
CA ALA A 406 1.20 -8.50 -22.03
C ALA A 406 2.70 -8.77 -22.18
N GLN A 407 3.08 -9.73 -23.05
CA GLN A 407 4.49 -10.03 -23.34
C GLN A 407 5.20 -8.85 -24.01
N GLY A 408 4.53 -8.12 -24.90
CA GLY A 408 5.07 -6.91 -25.52
C GLY A 408 5.41 -5.83 -24.50
N VAL A 409 4.49 -5.55 -23.54
CA VAL A 409 4.72 -4.60 -22.44
C VAL A 409 5.87 -5.08 -21.57
N PHE A 410 5.87 -6.35 -21.14
CA PHE A 410 6.96 -6.91 -20.33
C PHE A 410 8.33 -6.79 -21.01
N ASN A 411 8.41 -7.07 -22.31
CA ASN A 411 9.67 -6.98 -23.05
C ASN A 411 10.17 -5.54 -23.18
N SER A 412 9.27 -4.57 -23.28
CA SER A 412 9.60 -3.14 -23.42
C SER A 412 10.03 -2.47 -22.12
N MET A 413 9.82 -3.12 -20.96
CA MET A 413 10.24 -2.60 -19.66
C MET A 413 11.76 -2.44 -19.58
N PRO A 414 12.29 -1.24 -19.29
CA PRO A 414 13.74 -1.01 -19.19
C PRO A 414 14.36 -1.77 -18.01
N GLU A 415 13.66 -1.82 -16.90
CA GLU A 415 14.04 -2.57 -15.70
C GLU A 415 12.92 -3.55 -15.33
N LYS A 416 13.30 -4.73 -14.87
CA LYS A 416 12.36 -5.78 -14.48
C LYS A 416 12.60 -6.18 -13.03
N SER A 417 11.59 -6.03 -12.19
CA SER A 417 11.63 -6.46 -10.79
C SER A 417 11.17 -7.91 -10.63
N VAL A 418 11.39 -8.46 -9.45
CA VAL A 418 10.83 -9.78 -9.06
C VAL A 418 9.32 -9.82 -9.29
N VAL A 419 8.63 -8.68 -9.08
CA VAL A 419 7.17 -8.58 -9.23
C VAL A 419 6.77 -8.71 -10.71
N SER A 420 7.42 -7.99 -11.62
CA SER A 420 7.11 -8.05 -13.05
C SER A 420 7.42 -9.43 -13.68
N TRP A 421 8.52 -10.08 -13.25
CA TRP A 421 8.80 -11.46 -13.66
C TRP A 421 7.72 -12.42 -13.15
N SER A 422 7.32 -12.29 -11.87
CA SER A 422 6.28 -13.13 -11.28
C SER A 422 4.91 -12.92 -11.93
N ALA A 423 4.57 -11.68 -12.29
CA ALA A 423 3.34 -11.36 -13.02
C ALA A 423 3.31 -12.03 -14.39
N MET A 424 4.42 -11.98 -15.15
CA MET A 424 4.46 -12.61 -16.46
C MET A 424 4.48 -14.15 -16.39
N ILE A 425 5.13 -14.75 -15.38
CA ILE A 425 5.04 -16.19 -15.08
C ILE A 425 3.60 -16.59 -14.77
N ALA A 426 2.90 -15.80 -13.94
CA ALA A 426 1.47 -16.03 -13.66
C ALA A 426 0.62 -15.92 -14.93
N ALA A 427 0.89 -14.92 -15.77
CA ALA A 427 0.21 -14.74 -17.06
C ALA A 427 0.29 -16.00 -17.93
N TYR A 428 1.49 -16.54 -18.13
CA TYR A 428 1.65 -17.80 -18.87
C TYR A 428 0.95 -18.97 -18.20
N GLY A 429 1.00 -19.03 -16.86
CA GLY A 429 0.32 -20.07 -16.08
C GLY A 429 -1.18 -20.07 -16.26
N ILE A 430 -1.83 -18.90 -16.18
CA ILE A 430 -3.27 -18.74 -16.39
C ILE A 430 -3.68 -19.20 -17.80
N HIS A 431 -2.85 -18.91 -18.80
CA HIS A 431 -3.08 -19.32 -20.18
C HIS A 431 -2.60 -20.76 -20.51
N GLY A 432 -2.20 -21.54 -19.50
CA GLY A 432 -1.81 -22.94 -19.65
C GLY A 432 -0.52 -23.17 -20.42
N GLN A 433 0.29 -22.12 -20.63
CA GLN A 433 1.57 -22.19 -21.36
C GLN A 433 2.73 -22.51 -20.41
N ILE A 434 2.74 -23.71 -19.84
CA ILE A 434 3.72 -24.12 -18.84
C ILE A 434 5.17 -24.01 -19.33
N THR A 435 5.45 -24.41 -20.57
CA THR A 435 6.80 -24.35 -21.14
C THR A 435 7.34 -22.92 -21.24
N ALA A 436 6.47 -21.94 -21.55
CA ALA A 436 6.84 -20.54 -21.55
C ALA A 436 7.06 -20.01 -20.12
N ALA A 437 6.23 -20.42 -19.17
CA ALA A 437 6.36 -20.05 -17.74
C ALA A 437 7.67 -20.58 -17.17
N THR A 438 8.04 -21.85 -17.41
CA THR A 438 9.29 -22.45 -16.94
C THR A 438 10.51 -21.83 -17.59
N THR A 439 10.44 -21.56 -18.91
CA THR A 439 11.51 -20.84 -19.63
C THR A 439 11.72 -19.43 -19.05
N LEU A 440 10.64 -18.75 -18.72
CA LEU A 440 10.70 -17.41 -18.16
C LEU A 440 11.28 -17.44 -16.72
N PHE A 441 10.93 -18.44 -15.92
CA PHE A 441 11.53 -18.66 -14.60
C PHE A 441 13.05 -18.86 -14.71
N THR A 442 13.50 -19.68 -15.66
CA THR A 442 14.95 -19.90 -15.89
C THR A 442 15.64 -18.58 -16.28
N LYS A 443 15.06 -17.81 -17.21
CA LYS A 443 15.60 -16.50 -17.62
C LYS A 443 15.66 -15.50 -16.45
N MET A 444 14.69 -15.51 -15.53
CA MET A 444 14.71 -14.69 -14.33
C MET A 444 15.94 -15.02 -13.48
N VAL A 445 16.22 -16.30 -13.27
CA VAL A 445 17.39 -16.77 -12.50
C VAL A 445 18.70 -16.42 -13.21
N GLU A 446 18.79 -16.62 -14.52
CA GLU A 446 19.95 -16.24 -15.35
C GLU A 446 20.22 -14.73 -15.30
N SER A 447 19.18 -13.92 -15.16
CA SER A 447 19.26 -12.46 -14.98
C SER A 447 19.67 -12.06 -13.54
N HIS A 448 20.09 -13.01 -12.71
CA HIS A 448 20.47 -12.81 -11.30
C HIS A 448 19.36 -12.24 -10.41
N ILE A 449 18.11 -12.36 -10.81
CA ILE A 449 16.97 -11.97 -10.01
C ILE A 449 16.49 -13.18 -9.20
N LYS A 450 16.61 -13.11 -7.87
CA LYS A 450 16.22 -14.20 -6.98
C LYS A 450 14.70 -14.37 -6.94
N PRO A 451 14.18 -15.57 -7.25
CA PRO A 451 12.76 -15.87 -7.05
C PRO A 451 12.36 -15.71 -5.58
N ASN A 452 11.15 -15.29 -5.34
CA ASN A 452 10.56 -15.16 -4.01
C ASN A 452 9.37 -16.12 -3.82
N LYS A 453 8.71 -16.07 -2.66
CA LYS A 453 7.53 -16.90 -2.35
C LYS A 453 6.44 -16.78 -3.42
N VAL A 454 6.17 -15.56 -3.89
CA VAL A 454 5.14 -15.30 -4.92
C VAL A 454 5.53 -15.90 -6.27
N THR A 455 6.81 -15.83 -6.65
CA THR A 455 7.31 -16.46 -7.88
C THR A 455 7.07 -17.98 -7.87
N PHE A 456 7.39 -18.64 -6.73
CA PHE A 456 7.14 -20.07 -6.60
C PHE A 456 5.66 -20.42 -6.54
N MET A 457 4.83 -19.58 -5.91
CA MET A 457 3.37 -19.75 -5.94
C MET A 457 2.83 -19.71 -7.38
N ASN A 458 3.30 -18.75 -8.19
CA ASN A 458 2.84 -18.59 -9.57
C ASN A 458 3.28 -19.76 -10.46
N ILE A 459 4.53 -20.25 -10.34
CA ILE A 459 4.98 -21.39 -11.14
C ILE A 459 4.30 -22.69 -10.71
N LEU A 460 4.07 -22.91 -9.42
CA LEU A 460 3.30 -24.06 -8.92
C LEU A 460 1.83 -24.00 -9.38
N SER A 461 1.24 -22.81 -9.41
CA SER A 461 -0.11 -22.62 -9.97
C SER A 461 -0.11 -22.90 -11.48
N ALA A 462 0.91 -22.51 -12.23
CA ALA A 462 1.05 -22.85 -13.63
C ALA A 462 1.14 -24.37 -13.85
N CYS A 463 1.96 -25.08 -13.05
CA CYS A 463 2.03 -26.55 -13.07
C CYS A 463 0.66 -27.19 -12.77
N ARG A 464 -0.06 -26.65 -11.78
CA ARG A 464 -1.41 -27.12 -11.40
C ARG A 464 -2.42 -26.98 -12.54
N HIS A 465 -2.44 -25.84 -13.23
CA HIS A 465 -3.33 -25.59 -14.36
C HIS A 465 -3.00 -26.48 -15.57
N ALA A 466 -1.72 -26.76 -15.79
CA ALA A 466 -1.25 -27.62 -16.88
C ALA A 466 -1.32 -29.13 -16.53
N GLY A 467 -1.53 -29.49 -15.26
CA GLY A 467 -1.47 -30.88 -14.82
C GLY A 467 -0.04 -31.47 -14.81
N SER A 468 1.00 -30.64 -14.82
CA SER A 468 2.40 -31.06 -14.93
C SER A 468 2.95 -31.46 -13.55
N VAL A 469 2.79 -32.72 -13.18
CA VAL A 469 3.13 -33.23 -11.83
C VAL A 469 4.64 -33.20 -11.57
N GLU A 470 5.45 -33.63 -12.52
CA GLU A 470 6.90 -33.72 -12.32
C GLU A 470 7.55 -32.33 -12.15
N GLU A 471 7.15 -31.36 -12.98
CA GLU A 471 7.60 -29.99 -12.83
C GLU A 471 7.12 -29.39 -11.50
N GLY A 472 5.87 -29.68 -11.11
CA GLY A 472 5.34 -29.23 -9.83
C GLY A 472 6.14 -29.75 -8.63
N LYS A 473 6.46 -31.06 -8.61
CA LYS A 473 7.33 -31.67 -7.61
C LYS A 473 8.75 -31.05 -7.62
N PHE A 474 9.30 -30.83 -8.81
CA PHE A 474 10.61 -30.21 -8.99
C PHE A 474 10.65 -28.81 -8.39
N TYR A 475 9.73 -27.91 -8.77
CA TYR A 475 9.71 -26.53 -8.26
C TYR A 475 9.40 -26.46 -6.76
N PHE A 476 8.51 -27.30 -6.26
CA PHE A 476 8.24 -27.35 -4.82
C PHE A 476 9.47 -27.74 -4.00
N ASN A 477 10.23 -28.74 -4.44
CA ASN A 477 11.45 -29.17 -3.78
C ASN A 477 12.57 -28.14 -3.89
N SER A 478 12.70 -27.46 -5.06
CA SER A 478 13.74 -26.46 -5.30
C SER A 478 13.58 -25.20 -4.44
N MET A 479 12.41 -24.94 -3.82
CA MET A 479 12.23 -23.81 -2.89
C MET A 479 13.31 -23.78 -1.79
N ARG A 480 13.76 -24.96 -1.33
CA ARG A 480 14.82 -25.08 -0.32
C ARG A 480 16.16 -24.52 -0.80
N ASP A 481 16.50 -24.72 -2.07
CA ASP A 481 17.76 -24.26 -2.67
C ASP A 481 17.84 -22.72 -2.70
N TYR A 482 16.68 -22.07 -2.75
CA TYR A 482 16.55 -20.62 -2.68
C TYR A 482 16.34 -20.09 -1.24
N GLY A 483 16.35 -20.96 -0.23
CA GLY A 483 16.13 -20.59 1.18
C GLY A 483 14.70 -20.17 1.49
N ILE A 484 13.73 -20.61 0.69
CA ILE A 484 12.31 -20.26 0.84
C ILE A 484 11.62 -21.37 1.61
N VAL A 485 11.01 -21.02 2.74
CA VAL A 485 10.13 -21.91 3.50
C VAL A 485 8.74 -21.89 2.85
N PRO A 486 8.20 -23.05 2.42
CA PRO A 486 6.85 -23.14 1.87
C PRO A 486 5.80 -22.64 2.86
N ILE A 487 4.80 -21.93 2.38
CA ILE A 487 3.62 -21.47 3.13
C ILE A 487 2.38 -22.26 2.69
N ALA A 488 1.25 -22.05 3.38
CA ALA A 488 0.03 -22.81 3.15
C ALA A 488 -0.42 -22.85 1.68
N GLU A 489 -0.29 -21.74 0.95
CA GLU A 489 -0.68 -21.63 -0.45
C GLU A 489 0.20 -22.48 -1.39
N HIS A 490 1.50 -22.66 -1.07
CA HIS A 490 2.37 -23.57 -1.82
C HIS A 490 1.96 -25.02 -1.60
N PHE A 491 1.66 -25.40 -0.34
CA PHE A 491 1.15 -26.73 -0.01
C PHE A 491 -0.20 -26.99 -0.70
N ALA A 492 -1.12 -26.03 -0.67
CA ALA A 492 -2.41 -26.15 -1.34
C ALA A 492 -2.24 -26.41 -2.85
N SER A 493 -1.32 -25.68 -3.51
CA SER A 493 -1.06 -25.82 -4.94
C SER A 493 -0.50 -27.20 -5.32
N ILE A 494 0.49 -27.70 -4.56
CA ILE A 494 1.08 -29.02 -4.87
C ILE A 494 0.11 -30.16 -4.51
N ILE A 495 -0.65 -30.03 -3.44
CA ILE A 495 -1.63 -31.02 -3.01
C ILE A 495 -2.79 -31.10 -4.01
N ASP A 496 -3.31 -29.95 -4.49
CA ASP A 496 -4.34 -29.94 -5.54
C ASP A 496 -3.83 -30.60 -6.84
N LEU A 497 -2.59 -30.27 -7.25
CA LEU A 497 -1.96 -30.89 -8.42
C LEU A 497 -1.88 -32.42 -8.30
N LEU A 498 -1.32 -32.92 -7.19
CA LEU A 498 -1.15 -34.36 -6.95
C LEU A 498 -2.53 -35.06 -6.85
N SER A 499 -3.45 -34.46 -6.12
CA SER A 499 -4.78 -35.02 -5.91
C SER A 499 -5.58 -35.12 -7.21
N ARG A 500 -5.52 -34.11 -8.08
CA ARG A 500 -6.16 -34.15 -9.41
C ARG A 500 -5.51 -35.17 -10.35
N ALA A 501 -4.22 -35.38 -10.23
CA ALA A 501 -3.48 -36.39 -10.99
C ALA A 501 -3.69 -37.84 -10.48
N GLY A 502 -4.37 -38.03 -9.35
CA GLY A 502 -4.63 -39.33 -8.76
C GLY A 502 -3.61 -39.82 -7.72
N ASP A 503 -2.54 -39.07 -7.47
CA ASP A 503 -1.54 -39.34 -6.43
C ASP A 503 -2.02 -38.82 -5.05
N ILE A 504 -3.19 -39.39 -4.61
CA ILE A 504 -3.85 -38.96 -3.38
C ILE A 504 -3.01 -39.32 -2.14
N ASP A 505 -2.39 -40.51 -2.19
CA ASP A 505 -1.58 -40.99 -1.07
C ASP A 505 -0.31 -40.11 -0.90
N GLY A 506 0.37 -39.72 -2.00
CA GLY A 506 1.46 -38.77 -1.98
C GLY A 506 1.06 -37.39 -1.48
N ALA A 507 -0.12 -36.91 -1.87
CA ALA A 507 -0.67 -35.65 -1.36
C ALA A 507 -0.92 -35.71 0.16
N TYR A 508 -1.45 -36.83 0.65
CA TYR A 508 -1.71 -37.03 2.09
C TYR A 508 -0.42 -37.15 2.91
N GLU A 509 0.64 -37.77 2.36
CA GLU A 509 1.94 -37.84 2.99
C GLU A 509 2.58 -36.45 3.14
N ILE A 510 2.44 -35.57 2.15
CA ILE A 510 2.91 -34.16 2.24
C ILE A 510 2.19 -33.46 3.40
N ILE A 511 0.89 -33.63 3.54
CA ILE A 511 0.13 -33.06 4.65
C ILE A 511 0.67 -33.56 5.99
N LYS A 512 0.92 -34.85 6.14
CA LYS A 512 1.45 -35.43 7.39
C LYS A 512 2.88 -35.03 7.72
N SER A 513 3.68 -34.76 6.71
CA SER A 513 5.09 -34.38 6.89
C SER A 513 5.29 -32.88 7.21
N THR A 514 4.25 -32.06 7.04
CA THR A 514 4.35 -30.62 7.31
C THR A 514 4.20 -30.31 8.79
N CYS A 515 5.10 -29.47 9.32
CA CYS A 515 5.02 -28.92 10.69
C CYS A 515 4.19 -27.65 10.76
N GLN A 516 3.63 -27.18 9.63
CA GLN A 516 2.83 -25.95 9.58
C GLN A 516 1.38 -26.23 9.94
N PRO A 517 0.66 -25.22 10.49
CA PRO A 517 -0.79 -25.33 10.68
C PRO A 517 -1.47 -25.58 9.33
N ILE A 518 -2.22 -26.66 9.24
CA ILE A 518 -2.95 -27.03 8.04
C ILE A 518 -4.28 -26.31 8.07
N ASP A 519 -4.51 -25.46 7.08
CA ASP A 519 -5.76 -24.72 6.94
C ASP A 519 -6.82 -25.48 6.13
N ALA A 520 -8.03 -24.92 6.04
CA ALA A 520 -9.15 -25.52 5.34
C ALA A 520 -8.93 -25.64 3.83
N SER A 521 -8.09 -24.77 3.23
CA SER A 521 -7.83 -24.76 1.79
C SER A 521 -7.04 -26.00 1.36
N ILE A 522 -6.07 -26.41 2.17
CA ILE A 522 -5.24 -27.61 1.96
C ILE A 522 -6.11 -28.87 2.01
N TRP A 523 -6.96 -28.97 3.04
CA TRP A 523 -7.88 -30.09 3.16
C TRP A 523 -8.93 -30.09 2.05
N GLY A 524 -9.40 -28.90 1.64
CA GLY A 524 -10.33 -28.76 0.51
C GLY A 524 -9.73 -29.31 -0.78
N ALA A 525 -8.47 -29.02 -1.08
CA ALA A 525 -7.76 -29.54 -2.24
C ALA A 525 -7.69 -31.10 -2.23
N LEU A 526 -7.30 -31.67 -1.10
CA LEU A 526 -7.26 -33.14 -0.96
C LEU A 526 -8.64 -33.77 -1.06
N LEU A 527 -9.65 -33.20 -0.40
CA LEU A 527 -11.04 -33.71 -0.44
C LEU A 527 -11.61 -33.67 -1.86
N ASN A 528 -11.31 -32.62 -2.63
CA ASN A 528 -11.73 -32.56 -4.03
C ASN A 528 -11.07 -33.66 -4.87
N GLY A 529 -9.79 -33.93 -4.66
CA GLY A 529 -9.14 -35.09 -5.29
C GLY A 529 -9.74 -36.41 -4.91
N CYS A 530 -10.00 -36.64 -3.63
CA CYS A 530 -10.71 -37.86 -3.16
C CYS A 530 -12.06 -38.01 -3.83
N ARG A 531 -12.82 -36.92 -4.02
CA ARG A 531 -14.09 -36.92 -4.74
C ARG A 531 -13.94 -37.34 -6.20
N ILE A 532 -13.00 -36.73 -6.92
CA ILE A 532 -12.77 -36.99 -8.34
C ILE A 532 -12.38 -38.45 -8.58
N HIS A 533 -11.56 -39.04 -7.71
CA HIS A 533 -11.05 -40.41 -7.85
C HIS A 533 -11.81 -41.44 -7.02
N GLY A 534 -12.95 -41.09 -6.41
CA GLY A 534 -13.82 -42.01 -5.70
C GLY A 534 -13.25 -42.62 -4.40
N ARG A 535 -12.21 -41.99 -3.79
CA ARG A 535 -11.52 -42.45 -2.58
C ARG A 535 -12.31 -42.12 -1.30
N MET A 536 -13.54 -42.72 -1.21
CA MET A 536 -14.43 -42.48 -0.07
C MET A 536 -13.89 -43.03 1.25
N ASP A 537 -12.98 -44.01 1.20
CA ASP A 537 -12.28 -44.61 2.35
C ASP A 537 -11.43 -43.54 3.09
N LEU A 538 -10.73 -42.70 2.36
CA LEU A 538 -9.91 -41.63 2.92
C LEU A 538 -10.75 -40.47 3.46
N ILE A 539 -11.87 -40.15 2.83
CA ILE A 539 -12.75 -39.05 3.24
C ILE A 539 -13.24 -39.23 4.68
N GLN A 540 -13.58 -40.46 5.08
CA GLN A 540 -14.03 -40.76 6.44
C GLN A 540 -12.88 -40.54 7.47
N ASN A 541 -11.65 -40.87 7.12
CA ASN A 541 -10.50 -40.67 7.98
C ASN A 541 -10.15 -39.19 8.11
N ILE A 542 -10.11 -38.49 6.97
CA ILE A 542 -9.85 -37.04 6.90
C ILE A 542 -10.92 -36.27 7.69
N HIS A 543 -12.20 -36.67 7.59
CA HIS A 543 -13.27 -36.01 8.35
C HIS A 543 -13.07 -36.09 9.87
N LYS A 544 -12.47 -37.14 10.41
CA LYS A 544 -12.15 -37.21 11.84
C LYS A 544 -11.08 -36.23 12.26
N GLU A 545 -10.07 -36.01 11.40
CA GLU A 545 -8.98 -35.09 11.66
C GLU A 545 -9.45 -33.62 11.52
N ILE A 546 -10.40 -33.36 10.63
CA ILE A 546 -10.88 -31.98 10.32
C ILE A 546 -12.01 -31.53 11.27
N ARG A 547 -12.62 -32.38 12.04
CA ARG A 547 -13.80 -32.06 12.90
C ARG A 547 -13.56 -30.83 13.82
N GLU A 548 -12.32 -30.55 14.19
CA GLU A 548 -11.92 -29.47 15.09
C GLU A 548 -11.58 -28.16 14.37
N ILE A 549 -11.44 -28.18 13.04
CA ILE A 549 -11.09 -26.98 12.28
C ILE A 549 -12.29 -26.06 12.19
N ARG A 550 -12.19 -24.91 12.87
CA ARG A 550 -13.11 -23.78 12.68
C ARG A 550 -12.59 -22.91 11.57
N THR A 551 -13.25 -22.92 10.43
CA THR A 551 -12.93 -22.05 9.31
C THR A 551 -14.13 -21.19 8.94
N ASN A 552 -13.88 -20.01 8.39
CA ASN A 552 -14.91 -19.16 7.79
C ASN A 552 -15.02 -19.40 6.26
N ASP A 553 -14.29 -20.39 5.72
CA ASP A 553 -14.32 -20.71 4.30
C ASP A 553 -15.62 -21.44 3.92
N THR A 554 -16.48 -20.74 3.19
CA THR A 554 -17.75 -21.27 2.69
C THR A 554 -17.56 -22.36 1.64
N GLY A 555 -16.47 -22.30 0.86
CA GLY A 555 -16.12 -23.30 -0.16
C GLY A 555 -15.89 -24.66 0.46
N TYR A 556 -15.13 -24.70 1.56
CA TYR A 556 -14.87 -25.95 2.31
C TYR A 556 -16.15 -26.63 2.78
N TYR A 557 -17.06 -25.91 3.43
CA TYR A 557 -18.32 -26.48 3.91
C TYR A 557 -19.22 -26.96 2.77
N THR A 558 -19.25 -26.20 1.67
CA THR A 558 -20.03 -26.58 0.48
C THR A 558 -19.47 -27.86 -0.16
N LEU A 559 -18.15 -27.94 -0.34
CA LEU A 559 -17.49 -29.12 -0.89
C LEU A 559 -17.77 -30.38 -0.02
N LEU A 560 -17.57 -30.24 1.28
CA LEU A 560 -17.82 -31.37 2.22
C LEU A 560 -19.29 -31.82 2.21
N SER A 561 -20.24 -30.88 2.17
CA SER A 561 -21.67 -31.19 2.05
C SER A 561 -21.98 -31.93 0.76
N ASN A 562 -21.38 -31.52 -0.37
CA ASN A 562 -21.57 -32.16 -1.67
C ASN A 562 -20.98 -33.57 -1.69
N ILE A 563 -19.81 -33.80 -1.13
CA ILE A 563 -19.18 -35.11 -1.01
C ILE A 563 -20.08 -36.07 -0.24
N TYR A 564 -20.65 -35.63 0.90
CA TYR A 564 -21.59 -36.46 1.64
C TYR A 564 -22.87 -36.76 0.88
N ALA A 565 -23.40 -35.82 0.13
CA ALA A 565 -24.58 -36.00 -0.70
C ALA A 565 -24.32 -36.99 -1.84
N GLU A 566 -23.19 -36.88 -2.54
CA GLU A 566 -22.75 -37.83 -3.58
C GLU A 566 -22.56 -39.25 -3.03
N GLY A 567 -22.08 -39.39 -1.81
CA GLY A 567 -21.96 -40.66 -1.09
C GLY A 567 -23.26 -41.16 -0.49
N GLY A 568 -24.40 -40.50 -0.73
CA GLY A 568 -25.73 -40.91 -0.20
C GLY A 568 -25.94 -40.59 1.28
N ASN A 569 -24.97 -39.96 1.94
CA ASN A 569 -25.05 -39.61 3.37
C ASN A 569 -25.71 -38.24 3.60
N TRP A 570 -27.02 -38.19 3.33
CA TRP A 570 -27.82 -36.97 3.43
C TRP A 570 -27.88 -36.37 4.84
N TYR A 571 -27.71 -37.20 5.87
CA TYR A 571 -27.72 -36.76 7.26
C TYR A 571 -26.51 -35.88 7.57
N GLU A 572 -25.30 -36.33 7.27
CA GLU A 572 -24.07 -35.54 7.50
C GLU A 572 -24.02 -34.34 6.56
N SER A 573 -24.49 -34.44 5.30
CA SER A 573 -24.62 -33.32 4.38
C SER A 573 -25.47 -32.19 4.97
N ARG A 574 -26.65 -32.51 5.51
CA ARG A 574 -27.52 -31.51 6.16
C ARG A 574 -26.87 -30.89 7.40
N LYS A 575 -26.19 -31.71 8.21
CA LYS A 575 -25.50 -31.23 9.41
C LYS A 575 -24.39 -30.23 9.11
N VAL A 576 -23.62 -30.46 8.05
CA VAL A 576 -22.58 -29.54 7.57
C VAL A 576 -23.20 -28.21 7.13
N ARG A 577 -24.31 -28.23 6.38
CA ARG A 577 -25.04 -27.04 5.95
C ARG A 577 -25.62 -26.25 7.13
N SER A 578 -26.26 -26.95 8.09
CA SER A 578 -26.78 -26.30 9.30
C SER A 578 -25.68 -25.66 10.13
N LYS A 579 -24.46 -26.24 10.17
CA LYS A 579 -23.30 -25.66 10.83
C LYS A 579 -22.87 -24.37 10.12
N MET A 580 -22.82 -24.37 8.79
CA MET A 580 -22.48 -23.21 7.98
C MET A 580 -23.49 -22.07 8.17
N GLU A 581 -24.80 -22.37 8.13
CA GLU A 581 -25.89 -21.42 8.39
C GLU A 581 -25.85 -20.86 9.82
N GLY A 582 -25.58 -21.71 10.81
CA GLY A 582 -25.45 -21.30 12.21
C GLY A 582 -24.28 -20.36 12.48
N MET A 583 -23.27 -20.37 11.61
CA MET A 583 -22.14 -19.42 11.61
C MET A 583 -22.44 -18.15 10.81
N GLY A 584 -23.63 -18.03 10.21
CA GLY A 584 -24.02 -16.89 9.36
C GLY A 584 -23.28 -16.82 8.02
N LEU A 585 -22.64 -17.92 7.61
CA LEU A 585 -21.88 -18.00 6.37
C LEU A 585 -22.81 -18.26 5.20
N LYS A 586 -22.75 -17.41 4.16
CA LYS A 586 -23.47 -17.59 2.90
C LYS A 586 -22.48 -17.65 1.76
N LYS A 587 -22.65 -18.63 0.87
CA LYS A 587 -21.85 -18.72 -0.35
C LYS A 587 -22.29 -17.63 -1.31
N VAL A 588 -21.33 -16.89 -1.87
CA VAL A 588 -21.59 -15.94 -2.95
C VAL A 588 -21.72 -16.74 -4.24
N PRO A 589 -22.82 -16.57 -5.02
CA PRO A 589 -22.98 -17.26 -6.30
C PRO A 589 -21.84 -16.87 -7.26
N GLY A 590 -21.33 -17.84 -8.01
CA GLY A 590 -20.41 -17.59 -9.11
C GLY A 590 -21.12 -16.84 -10.24
N TYR A 591 -20.39 -16.02 -10.95
CA TYR A 591 -20.87 -15.36 -12.16
C TYR A 591 -19.84 -15.47 -13.27
N SER A 592 -20.33 -15.48 -14.52
CA SER A 592 -19.53 -15.32 -15.73
C SER A 592 -19.79 -13.95 -16.34
N SER A 593 -18.85 -13.41 -17.06
CA SER A 593 -19.04 -12.15 -17.76
C SER A 593 -18.49 -12.23 -19.19
N ILE A 594 -19.16 -11.55 -20.10
CA ILE A 594 -18.73 -11.40 -21.49
C ILE A 594 -18.79 -9.94 -21.90
N GLU A 595 -17.83 -9.49 -22.69
CA GLU A 595 -17.81 -8.16 -23.30
C GLU A 595 -18.38 -8.23 -24.72
N ILE A 596 -19.48 -7.50 -24.98
CA ILE A 596 -20.10 -7.35 -26.29
C ILE A 596 -20.35 -5.86 -26.53
N ASP A 597 -19.89 -5.31 -27.63
CA ASP A 597 -20.07 -3.90 -28.03
C ASP A 597 -19.71 -2.90 -26.90
N ASN A 598 -18.57 -3.10 -26.27
CA ASN A 598 -18.08 -2.29 -25.13
C ASN A 598 -19.01 -2.30 -23.90
N LYS A 599 -19.85 -3.31 -23.72
CA LYS A 599 -20.68 -3.53 -22.53
C LYS A 599 -20.35 -4.89 -21.92
N ILE A 600 -20.29 -4.95 -20.62
CA ILE A 600 -20.09 -6.21 -19.87
C ILE A 600 -21.46 -6.74 -19.47
N TYR A 601 -21.74 -7.96 -19.91
CA TYR A 601 -22.90 -8.74 -19.50
C TYR A 601 -22.45 -9.76 -18.44
N ARG A 602 -23.16 -9.82 -17.31
CA ARG A 602 -22.88 -10.76 -16.23
C ARG A 602 -23.99 -11.78 -16.13
N PHE A 603 -23.62 -13.05 -15.93
CA PHE A 603 -24.53 -14.18 -15.83
C PHE A 603 -24.27 -14.90 -14.52
N GLY A 604 -25.28 -14.99 -13.66
CA GLY A 604 -25.25 -15.80 -12.42
C GLY A 604 -25.78 -17.20 -12.66
N ALA A 605 -25.32 -18.18 -11.89
CA ALA A 605 -25.89 -19.51 -11.92
C ALA A 605 -27.36 -19.46 -11.47
N GLY A 606 -28.29 -19.85 -12.35
CA GLY A 606 -29.74 -19.81 -12.09
C GLY A 606 -30.39 -18.43 -12.28
N ASP A 607 -29.73 -17.48 -12.91
CA ASP A 607 -30.28 -16.17 -13.24
C ASP A 607 -31.33 -16.34 -14.34
N THR A 608 -32.60 -16.18 -13.97
CA THR A 608 -33.75 -16.22 -14.88
C THR A 608 -34.22 -14.80 -15.21
N SER A 609 -33.34 -13.81 -15.16
CA SER A 609 -33.71 -12.44 -15.46
C SER A 609 -34.21 -12.33 -16.90
N SER A 610 -35.37 -11.73 -17.08
CA SER A 610 -36.21 -11.66 -18.27
C SER A 610 -35.70 -10.72 -19.36
N GLU A 611 -34.41 -10.61 -19.58
CA GLU A 611 -33.90 -9.90 -20.74
C GLU A 611 -33.93 -10.86 -21.94
N TRP A 612 -34.69 -10.52 -23.00
CA TRP A 612 -34.87 -11.29 -24.23
C TRP A 612 -33.55 -11.73 -24.90
N GLN A 613 -32.45 -11.04 -24.62
CA GLN A 613 -31.10 -11.38 -25.06
C GLN A 613 -30.54 -12.64 -24.37
N MET A 614 -30.99 -12.98 -23.16
CA MET A 614 -30.54 -14.16 -22.44
C MET A 614 -31.04 -15.45 -23.11
N ASP A 615 -32.27 -15.47 -23.60
CA ASP A 615 -32.81 -16.63 -24.32
C ASP A 615 -32.06 -16.88 -25.64
N GLU A 616 -31.61 -15.84 -26.32
CA GLU A 616 -30.79 -15.95 -27.52
C GLU A 616 -29.38 -16.49 -27.21
N ILE A 617 -28.78 -16.04 -26.11
CA ILE A 617 -27.46 -16.51 -25.67
C ILE A 617 -27.55 -17.99 -25.26
N TYR A 618 -28.57 -18.38 -24.49
CA TYR A 618 -28.77 -19.81 -24.12
C TYR A 618 -29.00 -20.68 -25.36
N ARG A 619 -29.80 -20.24 -26.33
CA ARG A 619 -29.96 -20.95 -27.60
C ARG A 619 -28.66 -21.07 -28.40
N PHE A 620 -27.84 -20.00 -28.37
CA PHE A 620 -26.52 -20.03 -29.03
C PHE A 620 -25.58 -21.04 -28.33
N LEU A 621 -25.54 -21.05 -26.99
CA LEU A 621 -24.76 -22.00 -26.22
C LEU A 621 -25.19 -23.45 -26.43
N ASP A 622 -26.51 -23.71 -26.46
CA ASP A 622 -27.07 -25.05 -26.76
C ASP A 622 -26.70 -25.50 -28.16
N ASN A 623 -26.81 -24.61 -29.17
CA ASN A 623 -26.39 -24.89 -30.56
C ASN A 623 -24.89 -25.13 -30.64
N PHE A 624 -24.07 -24.38 -29.95
CA PHE A 624 -22.62 -24.54 -29.92
C PHE A 624 -22.23 -25.87 -29.27
N GLN A 625 -22.88 -26.25 -28.19
CA GLN A 625 -22.68 -27.54 -27.52
C GLN A 625 -23.04 -28.70 -28.47
N SER A 626 -24.13 -28.59 -29.20
CA SER A 626 -24.56 -29.59 -30.18
C SER A 626 -23.56 -29.72 -31.34
N LEU A 627 -23.06 -28.59 -31.84
CA LEU A 627 -22.02 -28.55 -32.90
C LEU A 627 -20.68 -29.13 -32.41
N ALA A 628 -20.28 -28.83 -31.19
CA ALA A 628 -19.06 -29.37 -30.61
C ALA A 628 -19.14 -30.89 -30.41
N GLN A 629 -20.31 -31.42 -30.05
CA GLN A 629 -20.58 -32.87 -29.98
C GLN A 629 -20.54 -33.55 -31.35
N GLU A 630 -21.11 -32.91 -32.36
CA GLU A 630 -21.07 -33.40 -33.75
C GLU A 630 -19.65 -33.45 -34.36
N GLN A 631 -18.75 -32.59 -33.87
CA GLN A 631 -17.34 -32.56 -34.30
C GLN A 631 -16.41 -33.46 -33.48
N GLY A 632 -16.97 -34.31 -32.60
CA GLY A 632 -16.18 -35.26 -31.81
C GLY A 632 -15.36 -34.67 -30.68
N CYS A 633 -15.63 -33.43 -30.32
CA CYS A 633 -15.12 -32.85 -29.07
C CYS A 633 -15.95 -33.49 -27.95
N ASP A 634 -15.38 -34.47 -27.21
CA ASP A 634 -15.98 -35.01 -26.00
C ASP A 634 -16.03 -33.90 -24.93
N VAL A 635 -17.04 -33.06 -25.01
CA VAL A 635 -17.46 -32.22 -23.89
C VAL A 635 -18.22 -33.19 -22.96
N GLN A 636 -17.51 -33.87 -22.08
CA GLN A 636 -18.12 -34.54 -20.94
C GLN A 636 -18.76 -33.47 -20.02
N CYS A 637 -19.91 -32.97 -20.46
CA CYS A 637 -20.85 -32.35 -19.53
C CYS A 637 -21.41 -33.49 -18.68
N TYR A 638 -20.96 -33.58 -17.44
CA TYR A 638 -21.58 -34.44 -16.44
C TYR A 638 -23.05 -34.05 -16.28
N GLY A 639 -23.91 -34.93 -16.84
CA GLY A 639 -25.23 -35.19 -16.34
C GLY A 639 -26.28 -34.14 -16.56
N THR A 640 -27.02 -34.27 -17.66
CA THR A 640 -28.46 -34.02 -17.62
C THR A 640 -29.10 -34.87 -16.52
N MET A 641 -29.24 -34.29 -15.33
CA MET A 641 -30.25 -34.75 -14.40
C MET A 641 -31.27 -33.62 -14.22
N HIS A 642 -32.48 -33.99 -14.56
CA HIS A 642 -33.73 -33.27 -14.32
C HIS A 642 -33.70 -32.42 -13.05
N SER A 643 -34.15 -31.20 -13.23
CA SER A 643 -34.85 -30.32 -12.28
C SER A 643 -34.48 -30.43 -10.82
N SER A 644 -34.03 -29.31 -10.29
CA SER A 644 -33.90 -29.00 -8.88
C SER A 644 -32.77 -29.74 -8.14
N TYR A 645 -31.75 -28.98 -7.81
CA TYR A 645 -30.60 -29.31 -6.96
C TYR A 645 -29.45 -30.05 -7.64
N MET A 646 -28.57 -29.32 -8.26
CA MET A 646 -27.12 -29.53 -8.21
C MET A 646 -26.42 -28.72 -9.30
N PHE A 647 -25.81 -27.61 -8.96
CA PHE A 647 -24.75 -27.03 -9.75
C PHE A 647 -23.47 -27.15 -8.96
N SER A 648 -22.55 -28.00 -9.42
CA SER A 648 -21.16 -28.01 -8.97
C SER A 648 -20.41 -26.94 -9.71
N GLU A 649 -19.79 -26.02 -8.95
CA GLU A 649 -19.09 -24.83 -9.43
C GLU A 649 -17.63 -25.12 -9.79
N ASP A 650 -17.33 -25.93 -10.78
CA ASP A 650 -15.95 -26.11 -11.24
C ASP A 650 -15.77 -25.91 -12.74
N PHE A 651 -16.65 -25.15 -13.39
CA PHE A 651 -16.37 -24.64 -14.74
C PHE A 651 -16.06 -23.15 -14.67
N SER A 652 -14.76 -22.84 -14.52
CA SER A 652 -14.28 -21.50 -14.80
C SER A 652 -14.35 -21.26 -16.30
N VAL A 653 -14.78 -20.07 -16.72
CA VAL A 653 -14.84 -19.54 -18.08
C VAL A 653 -13.53 -19.73 -18.88
N TYR A 654 -12.44 -20.06 -18.20
CA TYR A 654 -11.14 -20.38 -18.78
C TYR A 654 -11.11 -21.57 -19.75
N ASN A 655 -11.99 -22.56 -19.58
CA ASN A 655 -12.03 -23.70 -20.51
C ASN A 655 -12.80 -23.40 -21.79
N LEU A 656 -13.84 -22.59 -21.73
CA LEU A 656 -14.60 -22.16 -22.92
C LEU A 656 -13.80 -21.24 -23.85
N GLN A 657 -12.98 -20.33 -23.31
CA GLN A 657 -12.10 -19.48 -24.14
C GLN A 657 -10.97 -20.28 -24.82
N ARG A 658 -10.54 -21.38 -24.22
CA ARG A 658 -9.46 -22.22 -24.77
C ARG A 658 -9.92 -23.01 -26.00
N GLU A 659 -11.18 -23.47 -26.03
CA GLU A 659 -11.74 -24.24 -27.14
C GLU A 659 -12.20 -23.34 -28.29
N THR A 660 -12.77 -22.18 -28.01
CA THR A 660 -13.19 -21.25 -29.07
C THR A 660 -12.01 -20.59 -29.81
N SER A 661 -10.88 -20.34 -29.13
CA SER A 661 -9.69 -19.78 -29.81
C SER A 661 -9.03 -20.80 -30.74
N ASN A 662 -9.16 -22.10 -30.50
CA ASN A 662 -8.61 -23.14 -31.39
C ASN A 662 -9.56 -23.52 -32.53
N CYS A 663 -10.86 -23.24 -32.43
CA CYS A 663 -11.84 -23.49 -33.48
C CYS A 663 -12.00 -22.33 -34.50
N ILE A 664 -11.51 -21.13 -34.16
CA ILE A 664 -11.60 -19.94 -35.05
C ILE A 664 -10.33 -19.78 -35.93
N LEU A 665 -9.27 -20.57 -35.70
CA LEU A 665 -8.00 -20.49 -36.41
C LEU A 665 -7.74 -21.69 -37.34
N ASN A 666 -8.76 -22.52 -37.71
CA ASN A 666 -8.67 -23.48 -38.77
C ASN A 666 -9.76 -23.22 -39.83
#